data_a560042dd142cce679bbe5b4829ea936
#
_entry.id   a560042dd142cce679bbe5b4829ea936
#
_cell.length_a   1.000
_cell.length_b   1.000
_cell.length_c   1.000
_cell.angle_alpha   90.00
_cell.angle_beta   90.00
_cell.angle_gamma   90.00
#
_symmetry.space_group_name_H-M   'P 1'
#
loop_
_entity.id
_entity.type
_entity.pdbx_description
1 polymer ?
#
loop_
_entity_poly.entity_id
_entity_poly.type
_entity_poly.pdbx_seq_one_letter_code
_entity_poly.pdbx_strand_id
1 'polypeptide(L)'
;MLIPEQIEAKLDRILLKVQKPGRYVGGELNSTVKDWDKAQIKVALVFPDIYDIGISNVGLKILYDQINQREDALAERAYAPWLDMEDLMRQHRIPLYALESKQPLACFDLIGFTLPYETLYTNALNILDLAGIPVRSAERDENHPIIIAGGHSTTNPEPLHAFIDAFVIGEGEEVIHDIIDAIMSLRGGRSSRQSNPQINEEIASPPSVSRNDILLRLANIPGVYVPKFYETTYLDDGTVAYTQSTRPDVPKVITKRIVAKLPPPPTKFIVPNIEVVHNRASVEITRGCTRGCRFCQAGMITRPVRERSVEEVVEAADAAIRSTGFEELAFMSLSSSDYTHIQELVDAISKRFEGRKLTVGLPSLRIESVSIDLMDRLRQQHSAGFTLAPEAASERMRRIINKFIPDEDIINTTRQIYERGWTTIKLYFMIGHPSETLDDVQAIVDLSKRVIAEGRKAVGWKVKLNVGVSNFVPKPQTPFQWVSCDTKENILEKQALLKRQLMKDKSIKVSWTKPEDTLLEAWLTRGDRRMAEVVYSAWKNGAKFDAWNEGKKDAAWLPAFEEHGLDPAFYTHRQRRTDEVFPWEHITAAVRKKFLFEDFRQSLEGHIRVDCRLNCYACGILPTFINLRRENPGDAWKCPEVKPKVSEQLSVIN
;
A
#
# COMPACT_ATOMS: atom_id res chain seq x y z
N MET A 1 29.01 9.40 -16.81
CA MET A 1 27.55 9.47 -16.58
C MET A 1 27.01 10.64 -17.41
N LEU A 2 25.80 10.56 -17.99
CA LEU A 2 25.21 11.68 -18.72
C LEU A 2 24.81 12.79 -17.71
N ILE A 3 24.99 14.05 -18.13
CA ILE A 3 24.48 15.21 -17.39
C ILE A 3 23.04 15.55 -17.83
N PRO A 4 22.24 16.31 -17.06
CA PRO A 4 20.86 16.63 -17.36
C PRO A 4 20.62 17.14 -18.77
N GLU A 5 21.42 18.10 -19.23
CA GLU A 5 21.29 18.71 -20.57
C GLU A 5 21.49 17.67 -21.69
N GLN A 6 22.34 16.69 -21.49
CA GLN A 6 22.55 15.60 -22.45
C GLN A 6 21.37 14.64 -22.46
N ILE A 7 20.75 14.40 -21.28
CA ILE A 7 19.54 13.60 -21.18
C ILE A 7 18.40 14.29 -21.89
N GLU A 8 18.16 15.58 -21.63
CA GLU A 8 17.12 16.37 -22.31
C GLU A 8 17.28 16.37 -23.83
N ALA A 9 18.49 16.64 -24.32
CA ALA A 9 18.77 16.61 -25.76
C ALA A 9 18.53 15.24 -26.40
N LYS A 10 18.71 14.14 -25.66
CA LYS A 10 18.36 12.80 -26.15
C LYS A 10 16.86 12.54 -26.08
N LEU A 11 16.19 12.98 -25.00
CA LEU A 11 14.74 12.85 -24.83
C LEU A 11 13.99 13.55 -25.97
N ASP A 12 14.37 14.74 -26.37
CA ASP A 12 13.75 15.48 -27.48
C ASP A 12 13.70 14.67 -28.79
N ARG A 13 14.68 13.78 -28.99
CA ARG A 13 14.76 12.93 -30.20
C ARG A 13 13.87 11.69 -30.13
N ILE A 14 13.50 11.24 -28.94
CA ILE A 14 12.77 9.96 -28.75
C ILE A 14 11.34 10.15 -28.26
N LEU A 15 11.02 11.25 -27.58
CA LEU A 15 9.70 11.46 -26.95
C LEU A 15 8.52 11.35 -27.92
N LEU A 16 8.69 11.78 -29.17
CA LEU A 16 7.64 11.65 -30.19
C LEU A 16 7.42 10.22 -30.71
N LYS A 17 8.26 9.26 -30.26
CA LYS A 17 8.18 7.85 -30.66
C LYS A 17 7.51 6.98 -29.59
N VAL A 18 7.15 7.54 -28.42
CA VAL A 18 6.58 6.82 -27.30
C VAL A 18 5.12 7.16 -27.06
N GLN A 19 4.41 6.25 -26.42
CA GLN A 19 3.07 6.53 -25.92
C GLN A 19 3.13 7.51 -24.75
N LYS A 20 2.22 8.50 -24.74
CA LYS A 20 2.11 9.50 -23.67
C LYS A 20 3.46 10.14 -23.29
N PRO A 21 4.10 10.93 -24.19
CA PRO A 21 5.40 11.58 -23.90
C PRO A 21 5.40 12.40 -22.60
N GLY A 22 4.25 12.98 -22.24
CA GLY A 22 4.10 13.76 -21.01
C GLY A 22 4.38 13.02 -19.69
N ARG A 23 4.54 11.68 -19.73
CA ARG A 23 5.00 10.90 -18.57
C ARG A 23 6.44 11.20 -18.17
N TYR A 24 7.25 11.73 -19.11
CA TYR A 24 8.72 11.76 -19.05
C TYR A 24 9.32 13.16 -19.01
N VAL A 25 8.48 14.19 -19.19
CA VAL A 25 8.97 15.57 -19.38
C VAL A 25 9.15 16.35 -18.07
N GLY A 26 8.36 16.08 -17.02
CA GLY A 26 8.37 16.90 -15.80
C GLY A 26 7.82 18.31 -16.02
N GLY A 27 8.22 19.27 -15.18
CA GLY A 27 7.79 20.67 -15.31
C GLY A 27 6.32 20.91 -14.94
N GLU A 28 5.75 20.04 -14.12
CA GLU A 28 4.36 20.14 -13.69
C GLU A 28 4.16 21.30 -12.71
N LEU A 29 2.96 21.91 -12.73
CA LEU A 29 2.58 22.92 -11.77
C LEU A 29 2.71 22.37 -10.34
N ASN A 30 3.27 23.16 -9.44
CA ASN A 30 3.56 22.82 -8.05
C ASN A 30 4.68 21.79 -7.83
N SER A 31 5.40 21.35 -8.86
CA SER A 31 6.63 20.61 -8.63
C SER A 31 7.67 21.50 -7.93
N THR A 32 8.41 20.93 -6.98
CA THR A 32 9.45 21.66 -6.24
C THR A 32 10.74 21.63 -7.01
N VAL A 33 11.27 22.80 -7.35
CA VAL A 33 12.59 22.95 -7.97
C VAL A 33 13.49 23.67 -6.98
N LYS A 34 14.56 23.02 -6.55
CA LYS A 34 15.61 23.58 -5.71
C LYS A 34 16.95 23.54 -6.43
N ASP A 35 17.87 24.38 -5.99
CA ASP A 35 19.24 24.36 -6.47
C ASP A 35 19.92 23.04 -6.03
N TRP A 36 20.27 22.21 -6.99
CA TRP A 36 20.88 20.90 -6.78
C TRP A 36 22.16 20.99 -5.94
N ASP A 37 22.99 21.97 -6.20
CA ASP A 37 24.31 22.10 -5.55
C ASP A 37 24.19 22.60 -4.11
N LYS A 38 23.11 23.28 -3.76
CA LYS A 38 22.84 23.76 -2.40
C LYS A 38 22.24 22.70 -1.47
N ALA A 39 21.53 21.72 -2.03
CA ALA A 39 20.97 20.65 -1.23
C ALA A 39 22.10 19.77 -0.66
N GLN A 40 22.10 19.58 0.67
CA GLN A 40 23.08 18.74 1.36
C GLN A 40 22.80 17.26 1.13
N ILE A 41 21.52 16.88 0.97
CA ILE A 41 21.10 15.53 0.64
C ILE A 41 20.05 15.52 -0.47
N LYS A 42 20.23 14.63 -1.44
CA LYS A 42 19.36 14.45 -2.59
C LYS A 42 18.64 13.11 -2.48
N VAL A 43 17.31 13.15 -2.51
CA VAL A 43 16.45 11.99 -2.32
C VAL A 43 15.63 11.77 -3.61
N ALA A 44 15.74 10.59 -4.22
CA ALA A 44 14.83 10.20 -5.28
C ALA A 44 13.68 9.37 -4.69
N LEU A 45 12.46 9.85 -4.80
CA LEU A 45 11.25 9.13 -4.43
C LEU A 45 10.72 8.37 -5.66
N VAL A 46 10.77 7.06 -5.59
CA VAL A 46 10.49 6.18 -6.72
C VAL A 46 9.20 5.39 -6.49
N PHE A 47 8.28 5.50 -7.44
CA PHE A 47 7.14 4.59 -7.51
C PHE A 47 7.40 3.63 -8.68
N PRO A 48 7.55 2.31 -8.44
CA PRO A 48 7.97 1.37 -9.48
C PRO A 48 6.80 0.89 -10.37
N ASP A 49 6.02 1.84 -10.85
CA ASP A 49 5.03 1.69 -11.91
C ASP A 49 5.01 2.96 -12.76
N ILE A 50 4.20 2.99 -13.80
CA ILE A 50 4.11 4.14 -14.70
C ILE A 50 3.66 5.40 -13.95
N TYR A 51 4.02 6.55 -14.53
CA TYR A 51 3.67 7.88 -14.04
C TYR A 51 2.18 8.03 -13.69
N ASP A 52 1.27 7.54 -14.56
CA ASP A 52 -0.20 7.68 -14.39
C ASP A 52 -0.70 7.09 -13.07
N ILE A 53 -0.07 6.01 -12.58
CA ILE A 53 -0.38 5.36 -11.30
C ILE A 53 0.38 6.05 -10.16
N GLY A 54 1.69 6.21 -10.33
CA GLY A 54 2.58 6.66 -9.27
C GLY A 54 2.29 8.07 -8.79
N ILE A 55 1.99 9.03 -9.69
CA ILE A 55 1.65 10.41 -9.32
C ILE A 55 0.35 10.49 -8.52
N SER A 56 -0.50 9.47 -8.62
CA SER A 56 -1.74 9.40 -7.84
C SER A 56 -1.54 8.88 -6.42
N ASN A 57 -0.36 8.35 -6.08
CA ASN A 57 -0.07 7.77 -4.77
C ASN A 57 0.07 8.86 -3.69
N VAL A 58 -0.77 8.78 -2.65
CA VAL A 58 -0.81 9.79 -1.57
C VAL A 58 0.42 9.70 -0.67
N GLY A 59 0.93 8.50 -0.38
CA GLY A 59 2.12 8.31 0.45
C GLY A 59 3.36 8.97 -0.17
N LEU A 60 3.55 8.82 -1.48
CA LEU A 60 4.63 9.49 -2.20
C LEU A 60 4.49 11.02 -2.14
N LYS A 61 3.26 11.55 -2.28
CA LYS A 61 2.99 13.00 -2.19
C LYS A 61 3.30 13.56 -0.80
N ILE A 62 2.95 12.82 0.25
CA ILE A 62 3.24 13.21 1.65
C ILE A 62 4.75 13.29 1.86
N LEU A 63 5.50 12.25 1.48
CA LEU A 63 6.95 12.22 1.65
C LEU A 63 7.65 13.28 0.80
N TYR A 64 7.19 13.52 -0.43
CA TYR A 64 7.70 14.56 -1.29
C TYR A 64 7.54 15.95 -0.66
N ASP A 65 6.36 16.25 -0.11
CA ASP A 65 6.07 17.50 0.59
C ASP A 65 6.95 17.64 1.85
N GLN A 66 6.99 16.62 2.71
CA GLN A 66 7.74 16.61 3.97
C GLN A 66 9.24 16.83 3.76
N ILE A 67 9.86 16.13 2.80
CA ILE A 67 11.29 16.28 2.54
C ILE A 67 11.56 17.65 1.93
N ASN A 68 10.71 18.13 1.02
CA ASN A 68 10.91 19.42 0.37
C ASN A 68 10.61 20.64 1.26
N GLN A 69 9.97 20.45 2.40
CA GLN A 69 9.88 21.51 3.45
C GLN A 69 11.23 21.75 4.16
N ARG A 70 12.18 20.80 4.11
CA ARG A 70 13.53 20.99 4.67
C ARG A 70 14.36 21.89 3.74
N GLU A 71 15.15 22.80 4.32
CA GLU A 71 16.06 23.65 3.54
C GLU A 71 17.30 22.89 3.05
N ASP A 72 17.74 21.89 3.82
CA ASP A 72 18.95 21.09 3.58
C ASP A 72 18.75 19.87 2.67
N ALA A 73 17.50 19.53 2.33
CA ALA A 73 17.15 18.36 1.54
C ALA A 73 16.39 18.72 0.24
N LEU A 74 16.60 17.91 -0.78
CA LEU A 74 15.85 17.94 -2.04
C LEU A 74 15.25 16.58 -2.30
N ALA A 75 13.93 16.52 -2.56
CA ALA A 75 13.27 15.32 -3.04
C ALA A 75 12.78 15.52 -4.47
N GLU A 76 13.08 14.56 -5.33
CA GLU A 76 12.60 14.49 -6.71
C GLU A 76 11.95 13.14 -6.99
N ARG A 77 11.14 13.07 -8.06
CA ARG A 77 10.32 11.90 -8.37
C ARG A 77 10.83 11.13 -9.56
N ALA A 78 10.71 9.80 -9.48
CA ALA A 78 10.92 8.93 -10.64
C ALA A 78 9.88 7.80 -10.69
N TYR A 79 9.62 7.33 -11.91
CA TYR A 79 8.64 6.30 -12.20
C TYR A 79 9.22 5.28 -13.18
N ALA A 80 8.64 4.08 -13.24
CA ALA A 80 9.01 3.10 -14.24
C ALA A 80 8.62 3.61 -15.65
N PRO A 81 9.54 3.62 -16.62
CA PRO A 81 9.18 3.93 -17.99
C PRO A 81 8.38 2.75 -18.57
N TRP A 82 7.35 3.07 -19.40
CA TRP A 82 6.64 2.03 -20.14
C TRP A 82 7.57 1.33 -21.15
N LEU A 83 7.17 0.18 -21.65
CA LEU A 83 8.00 -0.71 -22.47
C LEU A 83 8.67 0.00 -23.67
N ASP A 84 7.90 0.81 -24.40
CA ASP A 84 8.39 1.55 -25.57
C ASP A 84 9.46 2.60 -25.20
N MET A 85 9.26 3.29 -24.09
CA MET A 85 10.24 4.25 -23.58
C MET A 85 11.48 3.55 -23.03
N GLU A 86 11.31 2.45 -22.30
CA GLU A 86 12.44 1.66 -21.78
C GLU A 86 13.33 1.17 -22.92
N ASP A 87 12.75 0.61 -24.00
CA ASP A 87 13.48 0.11 -25.14
C ASP A 87 14.31 1.24 -25.80
N LEU A 88 13.73 2.42 -25.97
CA LEU A 88 14.46 3.58 -26.50
C LEU A 88 15.53 4.10 -25.55
N MET A 89 15.27 4.10 -24.22
CA MET A 89 16.27 4.48 -23.22
C MET A 89 17.47 3.55 -23.29
N ARG A 90 17.26 2.22 -23.37
CA ARG A 90 18.32 1.24 -23.50
C ARG A 90 19.09 1.41 -24.83
N GLN A 91 18.39 1.57 -25.95
CA GLN A 91 18.97 1.80 -27.27
C GLN A 91 19.86 3.05 -27.30
N HIS A 92 19.40 4.15 -26.71
CA HIS A 92 20.11 5.43 -26.70
C HIS A 92 21.03 5.62 -25.49
N ARG A 93 21.16 4.60 -24.61
CA ARG A 93 21.95 4.63 -23.37
C ARG A 93 21.59 5.83 -22.50
N ILE A 94 20.28 6.04 -22.27
CA ILE A 94 19.75 7.03 -21.36
C ILE A 94 19.50 6.32 -20.03
N PRO A 95 20.19 6.67 -18.92
CA PRO A 95 19.89 6.10 -17.62
C PRO A 95 18.54 6.61 -17.11
N LEU A 96 17.90 5.89 -16.20
CA LEU A 96 16.70 6.41 -15.53
C LEU A 96 17.05 7.66 -14.71
N TYR A 97 16.19 8.65 -14.78
CA TYR A 97 16.39 10.00 -14.25
C TYR A 97 15.17 10.46 -13.44
N ALA A 98 15.39 11.46 -12.60
CA ALA A 98 14.32 12.14 -11.87
C ALA A 98 13.62 13.18 -12.76
N LEU A 99 12.31 13.35 -12.58
CA LEU A 99 11.49 14.19 -13.47
C LEU A 99 11.79 15.68 -13.34
N GLU A 100 12.15 16.16 -12.15
CA GLU A 100 12.38 17.58 -11.90
C GLU A 100 13.69 18.06 -12.58
N SER A 101 14.82 17.51 -12.18
CA SER A 101 16.15 17.96 -12.61
C SER A 101 16.72 17.21 -13.80
N LYS A 102 16.12 16.11 -14.23
CA LYS A 102 16.72 15.15 -15.17
C LYS A 102 18.04 14.51 -14.69
N GLN A 103 18.38 14.64 -13.42
CA GLN A 103 19.55 13.96 -12.86
C GLN A 103 19.38 12.43 -12.89
N PRO A 104 20.39 11.68 -13.33
CA PRO A 104 20.38 10.22 -13.21
C PRO A 104 20.14 9.76 -11.77
N LEU A 105 19.35 8.72 -11.57
CA LEU A 105 19.08 8.23 -10.20
C LEU A 105 20.34 7.82 -9.45
N ALA A 106 21.38 7.37 -10.13
CA ALA A 106 22.67 7.04 -9.53
C ALA A 106 23.41 8.25 -8.92
N CYS A 107 22.99 9.49 -9.21
CA CYS A 107 23.56 10.73 -8.64
C CYS A 107 22.93 11.12 -7.29
N PHE A 108 21.85 10.47 -6.88
CA PHE A 108 21.18 10.74 -5.61
C PHE A 108 21.92 10.09 -4.43
N ASP A 109 21.70 10.60 -3.23
CA ASP A 109 22.26 10.03 -1.99
C ASP A 109 21.38 8.91 -1.44
N LEU A 110 20.06 9.04 -1.61
CA LEU A 110 19.04 8.15 -1.10
C LEU A 110 18.00 7.90 -2.18
N ILE A 111 17.64 6.65 -2.41
CA ILE A 111 16.51 6.27 -3.26
C ILE A 111 15.46 5.58 -2.41
N GLY A 112 14.25 6.14 -2.36
CA GLY A 112 13.14 5.60 -1.60
C GLY A 112 12.07 4.99 -2.51
N PHE A 113 11.94 3.66 -2.51
CA PHE A 113 10.87 2.96 -3.21
C PHE A 113 9.58 2.96 -2.39
N THR A 114 8.47 3.33 -3.02
CA THR A 114 7.13 3.16 -2.47
C THR A 114 6.53 1.86 -3.00
N LEU A 115 6.37 0.85 -2.13
CA LEU A 115 5.89 -0.50 -2.46
C LEU A 115 4.54 -0.79 -1.78
N PRO A 116 3.41 -0.29 -2.32
CA PRO A 116 2.09 -0.55 -1.74
C PRO A 116 1.60 -1.99 -1.96
N TYR A 117 2.13 -2.71 -2.95
CA TYR A 117 1.79 -4.09 -3.28
C TYR A 117 2.96 -4.82 -3.94
N GLU A 118 2.93 -6.15 -3.90
CA GLU A 118 4.09 -7.00 -4.18
C GLU A 118 4.40 -7.15 -5.68
N THR A 119 3.41 -7.00 -6.56
CA THR A 119 3.62 -7.10 -8.03
C THR A 119 4.48 -5.98 -8.62
N LEU A 120 4.99 -5.08 -7.78
CA LEU A 120 5.97 -4.06 -8.14
C LEU A 120 7.43 -4.53 -8.01
N TYR A 121 7.68 -5.71 -7.49
CA TYR A 121 9.04 -6.16 -7.13
C TYR A 121 9.96 -6.23 -8.35
N THR A 122 9.53 -6.85 -9.44
CA THR A 122 10.32 -6.94 -10.68
C THR A 122 10.56 -5.57 -11.31
N ASN A 123 9.61 -4.64 -11.21
CA ASN A 123 9.78 -3.26 -11.66
C ASN A 123 10.83 -2.51 -10.82
N ALA A 124 10.91 -2.75 -9.51
CA ALA A 124 11.94 -2.14 -8.68
C ALA A 124 13.35 -2.58 -9.11
N LEU A 125 13.53 -3.88 -9.41
CA LEU A 125 14.78 -4.41 -9.94
C LEU A 125 15.12 -3.78 -11.30
N ASN A 126 14.12 -3.69 -12.19
CA ASN A 126 14.28 -3.10 -13.52
C ASN A 126 14.67 -1.62 -13.48
N ILE A 127 14.15 -0.86 -12.50
CA ILE A 127 14.51 0.53 -12.25
C ILE A 127 15.97 0.66 -11.83
N LEU A 128 16.45 -0.19 -10.91
CA LEU A 128 17.85 -0.19 -10.50
C LEU A 128 18.79 -0.48 -11.68
N ASP A 129 18.46 -1.48 -12.48
CA ASP A 129 19.22 -1.84 -13.67
C ASP A 129 19.26 -0.70 -14.70
N LEU A 130 18.11 -0.11 -15.01
CA LEU A 130 18.00 1.00 -15.95
C LEU A 130 18.70 2.29 -15.44
N ALA A 131 18.78 2.47 -14.13
CA ALA A 131 19.53 3.56 -13.50
C ALA A 131 21.06 3.30 -13.50
N GLY A 132 21.51 2.11 -13.88
CA GLY A 132 22.92 1.72 -13.80
C GLY A 132 23.43 1.49 -12.37
N ILE A 133 22.51 1.15 -11.45
CA ILE A 133 22.81 0.84 -10.04
C ILE A 133 22.83 -0.68 -9.89
N PRO A 134 23.83 -1.28 -9.21
CA PRO A 134 23.84 -2.70 -8.97
C PRO A 134 22.54 -3.16 -8.32
N VAL A 135 21.89 -4.17 -8.92
CA VAL A 135 20.59 -4.66 -8.46
C VAL A 135 20.69 -5.28 -7.07
N ARG A 136 21.75 -6.09 -6.84
CA ARG A 136 21.98 -6.70 -5.53
C ARG A 136 22.61 -5.70 -4.55
N SER A 137 22.09 -5.63 -3.35
CA SER A 137 22.61 -4.74 -2.30
C SER A 137 24.05 -5.04 -1.91
N ALA A 138 24.46 -6.31 -2.00
CA ALA A 138 25.83 -6.76 -1.69
C ALA A 138 26.89 -6.26 -2.71
N GLU A 139 26.47 -5.85 -3.90
CA GLU A 139 27.35 -5.34 -4.97
C GLU A 139 27.53 -3.81 -4.90
N ARG A 140 26.86 -3.13 -3.95
CA ARG A 140 26.92 -1.69 -3.79
C ARG A 140 27.99 -1.29 -2.79
N ASP A 141 28.74 -0.25 -3.14
CA ASP A 141 29.78 0.39 -2.33
C ASP A 141 29.38 1.83 -1.90
N GLU A 142 30.32 2.59 -1.40
CA GLU A 142 30.16 3.96 -0.92
C GLU A 142 29.78 4.97 -2.01
N ASN A 143 29.97 4.62 -3.29
CA ASN A 143 29.66 5.49 -4.44
C ASN A 143 28.20 5.35 -4.90
N HIS A 144 27.51 4.32 -4.42
CA HIS A 144 26.13 4.06 -4.78
C HIS A 144 25.15 4.67 -3.77
N PRO A 145 23.96 5.10 -4.21
CA PRO A 145 22.92 5.57 -3.30
C PRO A 145 22.53 4.50 -2.28
N ILE A 146 22.04 4.92 -1.13
CA ILE A 146 21.34 4.03 -0.19
C ILE A 146 19.95 3.77 -0.75
N ILE A 147 19.55 2.51 -0.84
CA ILE A 147 18.24 2.10 -1.37
C ILE A 147 17.34 1.69 -0.22
N ILE A 148 16.26 2.43 0.00
CA ILE A 148 15.25 2.10 1.00
C ILE A 148 13.90 1.77 0.34
N ALA A 149 13.06 1.02 1.03
CA ALA A 149 11.69 0.75 0.60
C ALA A 149 10.71 0.89 1.75
N GLY A 150 9.54 1.47 1.47
CA GLY A 150 8.41 1.59 2.39
C GLY A 150 7.09 1.21 1.70
N GLY A 151 6.03 1.06 2.47
CA GLY A 151 4.70 0.71 1.98
C GLY A 151 4.18 -0.61 2.56
N HIS A 152 2.96 -1.00 2.20
CA HIS A 152 2.29 -2.14 2.83
C HIS A 152 2.99 -3.48 2.61
N SER A 153 3.62 -3.68 1.45
CA SER A 153 4.35 -4.93 1.14
C SER A 153 5.59 -5.14 2.03
N THR A 154 6.12 -4.08 2.66
CA THR A 154 7.27 -4.20 3.56
C THR A 154 6.95 -4.91 4.90
N THR A 155 5.69 -5.27 5.14
CA THR A 155 5.31 -6.14 6.27
C THR A 155 5.81 -7.58 6.11
N ASN A 156 6.21 -7.98 4.91
CA ASN A 156 7.06 -9.12 4.61
C ASN A 156 8.17 -8.68 3.64
N PRO A 157 9.32 -8.19 4.13
CA PRO A 157 10.39 -7.67 3.28
C PRO A 157 11.26 -8.77 2.65
N GLU A 158 11.12 -10.01 3.10
CA GLU A 158 12.05 -11.11 2.81
C GLU A 158 12.24 -11.44 1.32
N PRO A 159 11.20 -11.38 0.46
CA PRO A 159 11.39 -11.59 -0.98
C PRO A 159 12.27 -10.55 -1.68
N LEU A 160 12.49 -9.38 -1.06
CA LEU A 160 13.34 -8.31 -1.60
C LEU A 160 14.61 -8.06 -0.77
N HIS A 161 14.90 -8.89 0.24
CA HIS A 161 16.01 -8.67 1.18
C HIS A 161 17.37 -8.50 0.50
N ALA A 162 17.59 -9.14 -0.66
CA ALA A 162 18.85 -9.10 -1.40
C ALA A 162 19.04 -7.83 -2.25
N PHE A 163 17.98 -7.02 -2.43
CA PHE A 163 17.98 -5.89 -3.37
C PHE A 163 17.83 -4.54 -2.70
N ILE A 164 17.26 -4.49 -1.50
CA ILE A 164 16.98 -3.28 -0.75
C ILE A 164 17.92 -3.22 0.46
N ASP A 165 18.53 -2.05 0.69
CA ASP A 165 19.49 -1.88 1.79
C ASP A 165 18.78 -1.77 3.15
N ALA A 166 17.61 -1.09 3.17
CA ALA A 166 16.80 -0.96 4.38
C ALA A 166 15.31 -0.84 4.06
N PHE A 167 14.46 -1.41 4.90
CA PHE A 167 13.02 -1.29 4.80
C PHE A 167 12.48 -0.43 5.94
N VAL A 168 11.55 0.45 5.61
CA VAL A 168 10.78 1.24 6.56
C VAL A 168 9.46 0.54 6.84
N ILE A 169 9.27 0.12 8.07
CA ILE A 169 8.08 -0.60 8.52
C ILE A 169 7.13 0.39 9.21
N GLY A 170 5.99 0.65 8.59
CA GLY A 170 4.98 1.56 9.12
C GLY A 170 4.93 2.91 8.42
N GLU A 171 4.75 3.97 9.20
CA GLU A 171 4.51 5.33 8.70
C GLU A 171 5.82 6.07 8.48
N GLY A 172 5.93 6.73 7.33
CA GLY A 172 7.18 7.30 6.81
C GLY A 172 7.46 8.73 7.24
N GLU A 173 6.46 9.46 7.73
CA GLU A 173 6.51 10.92 7.89
C GLU A 173 7.61 11.40 8.85
N GLU A 174 7.80 10.72 9.98
CA GLU A 174 8.87 11.07 10.93
C GLU A 174 10.17 10.34 10.60
N VAL A 175 10.08 9.05 10.31
CA VAL A 175 11.27 8.21 10.12
C VAL A 175 12.11 8.61 8.91
N ILE A 176 11.53 9.23 7.90
CA ILE A 176 12.29 9.74 6.75
C ILE A 176 13.27 10.84 7.16
N HIS A 177 12.90 11.69 8.11
CA HIS A 177 13.78 12.71 8.66
C HIS A 177 14.91 12.08 9.48
N ASP A 178 14.59 11.08 10.32
CA ASP A 178 15.59 10.34 11.09
C ASP A 178 16.64 9.67 10.16
N ILE A 179 16.19 9.10 9.03
CA ILE A 179 17.06 8.48 8.01
C ILE A 179 17.94 9.51 7.33
N ILE A 180 17.36 10.64 6.91
CA ILE A 180 18.08 11.74 6.28
C ILE A 180 19.17 12.26 7.23
N ASP A 181 18.82 12.54 8.48
CA ASP A 181 19.74 13.06 9.49
C ASP A 181 20.85 12.05 9.82
N ALA A 182 20.54 10.75 9.86
CA ALA A 182 21.53 9.70 10.04
C ALA A 182 22.57 9.67 8.90
N ILE A 183 22.14 9.79 7.66
CA ILE A 183 23.02 9.81 6.48
C ILE A 183 23.87 11.09 6.49
N MET A 184 23.25 12.26 6.72
CA MET A 184 23.94 13.55 6.74
C MET A 184 24.99 13.63 7.84
N SER A 185 24.68 13.20 9.06
CA SER A 185 25.61 13.25 10.21
C SER A 185 26.90 12.48 9.96
N LEU A 186 26.82 11.40 9.17
CA LEU A 186 27.98 10.60 8.81
C LEU A 186 28.76 11.17 7.62
N ARG A 187 28.07 11.88 6.69
CA ARG A 187 28.70 12.53 5.52
C ARG A 187 29.24 13.93 5.82
N GLY A 188 28.70 14.63 6.80
CA GLY A 188 29.09 16.00 7.18
C GLY A 188 30.57 16.17 7.59
N GLY A 189 31.27 15.08 7.86
CA GLY A 189 32.74 15.09 7.99
C GLY A 189 33.50 15.34 6.67
N ARG A 190 32.82 15.30 5.51
CA ARG A 190 33.41 15.51 4.17
C ARG A 190 33.30 16.95 3.65
N SER A 191 32.27 17.73 4.00
CA SER A 191 31.97 19.00 3.31
C SER A 191 32.75 20.22 3.77
N SER A 192 33.50 20.16 4.89
CA SER A 192 34.24 21.33 5.37
C SER A 192 35.68 21.46 4.83
N ARG A 193 36.11 20.58 3.87
CA ARG A 193 37.50 20.56 3.39
C ARG A 193 37.73 20.80 1.90
N GLN A 194 36.72 21.13 1.11
CA GLN A 194 36.93 21.40 -0.33
C GLN A 194 37.11 22.87 -0.70
N SER A 195 37.39 23.76 0.24
CA SER A 195 37.63 25.18 -0.05
C SER A 195 38.95 25.72 0.56
N ASN A 196 40.09 25.02 0.38
CA ASN A 196 41.40 25.70 0.40
C ASN A 196 42.49 24.79 -0.18
N PRO A 197 43.09 25.11 -1.36
CA PRO A 197 44.11 24.27 -1.99
C PRO A 197 45.55 24.58 -1.54
N GLN A 198 45.75 25.25 -0.44
CA GLN A 198 47.13 25.58 0.04
C GLN A 198 47.26 25.31 1.53
N ILE A 199 47.51 24.07 1.92
CA ILE A 199 48.33 23.70 3.08
C ILE A 199 48.71 22.23 2.91
N ASN A 200 49.97 21.95 2.55
CA ASN A 200 50.62 20.67 2.66
C ASN A 200 50.90 20.38 4.14
N GLU A 201 50.08 19.57 4.79
CA GLU A 201 50.42 18.80 5.96
C GLU A 201 49.83 17.41 5.83
N GLU A 202 50.63 16.37 5.95
CA GLU A 202 50.28 14.96 6.09
C GLU A 202 49.45 14.76 7.37
N ILE A 203 48.18 15.22 7.34
CA ILE A 203 47.18 14.84 8.35
C ILE A 203 46.40 13.69 7.75
N ALA A 204 46.52 12.50 8.36
CA ALA A 204 45.76 11.33 8.03
C ALA A 204 44.29 11.73 7.82
N SER A 205 43.79 11.53 6.60
CA SER A 205 42.37 11.78 6.29
C SER A 205 41.51 10.98 7.28
N PRO A 206 40.49 11.59 7.91
CA PRO A 206 39.62 10.84 8.79
C PRO A 206 39.06 9.67 8.00
N PRO A 207 38.91 8.49 8.63
CA PRO A 207 38.44 7.28 7.93
C PRO A 207 37.15 7.61 7.19
N SER A 208 37.10 7.27 5.91
CA SER A 208 35.86 7.41 5.10
C SER A 208 34.78 6.60 5.77
N VAL A 209 33.65 7.23 6.08
CA VAL A 209 32.49 6.52 6.64
C VAL A 209 32.07 5.44 5.64
N SER A 210 32.14 4.21 6.07
CA SER A 210 31.80 3.08 5.21
C SER A 210 30.27 3.00 5.01
N ARG A 211 29.83 2.44 3.88
CA ARG A 211 28.42 2.11 3.67
C ARG A 211 27.87 1.29 4.85
N ASN A 212 28.69 0.44 5.41
CA ASN A 212 28.34 -0.41 6.55
C ASN A 212 27.99 0.39 7.81
N ASP A 213 28.73 1.49 8.09
CA ASP A 213 28.44 2.35 9.23
C ASP A 213 27.10 3.07 9.06
N ILE A 214 26.79 3.50 7.83
CA ILE A 214 25.48 4.09 7.50
C ILE A 214 24.38 3.05 7.76
N LEU A 215 24.51 1.83 7.21
CA LEU A 215 23.52 0.77 7.39
C LEU A 215 23.33 0.39 8.86
N LEU A 216 24.40 0.33 9.64
CA LEU A 216 24.31 0.05 11.06
C LEU A 216 23.58 1.15 11.82
N ARG A 217 23.82 2.41 11.47
CA ARG A 217 23.08 3.52 12.06
C ARG A 217 21.59 3.47 11.69
N LEU A 218 21.27 3.15 10.42
CA LEU A 218 19.90 2.97 9.97
C LEU A 218 19.20 1.82 10.72
N ALA A 219 19.88 0.69 10.97
CA ALA A 219 19.34 -0.44 11.70
C ALA A 219 18.92 -0.12 13.14
N ASN A 220 19.46 0.95 13.71
CA ASN A 220 19.13 1.42 15.06
C ASN A 220 18.01 2.49 15.08
N ILE A 221 17.49 2.90 13.93
CA ILE A 221 16.31 3.77 13.85
C ILE A 221 15.05 2.91 14.08
N PRO A 222 14.17 3.27 15.02
CA PRO A 222 12.93 2.52 15.25
C PRO A 222 12.08 2.42 13.97
N GLY A 223 11.68 1.20 13.62
CA GLY A 223 10.91 0.91 12.40
C GLY A 223 11.74 0.66 11.16
N VAL A 224 13.07 0.68 11.24
CA VAL A 224 13.95 0.39 10.11
C VAL A 224 14.53 -1.02 10.22
N TYR A 225 14.32 -1.83 9.18
CA TYR A 225 14.87 -3.17 9.02
C TYR A 225 15.98 -3.17 7.98
N VAL A 226 17.19 -3.59 8.36
CA VAL A 226 18.35 -3.72 7.45
C VAL A 226 18.68 -5.21 7.26
N PRO A 227 18.25 -5.83 6.17
CA PRO A 227 18.33 -7.29 5.97
C PRO A 227 19.74 -7.88 6.10
N LYS A 228 20.77 -7.10 5.76
CA LYS A 228 22.19 -7.49 5.85
C LYS A 228 22.58 -7.98 7.24
N PHE A 229 21.93 -7.51 8.29
CA PHE A 229 22.25 -7.85 9.68
C PHE A 229 21.38 -8.97 10.24
N TYR A 230 20.69 -9.74 9.39
CA TYR A 230 19.86 -10.85 9.82
C TYR A 230 20.12 -12.10 8.99
N GLU A 231 20.01 -13.24 9.64
CA GLU A 231 20.10 -14.55 9.02
C GLU A 231 18.84 -15.38 9.32
N THR A 232 18.41 -16.17 8.33
CA THR A 232 17.27 -17.07 8.45
C THR A 232 17.76 -18.51 8.37
N THR A 233 17.36 -19.33 9.33
CA THR A 233 17.58 -20.78 9.35
C THR A 233 16.27 -21.49 9.03
N TYR A 234 16.38 -22.58 8.29
CA TYR A 234 15.25 -23.40 7.86
C TYR A 234 15.29 -24.77 8.53
N LEU A 235 14.11 -25.36 8.75
CA LEU A 235 13.93 -26.74 9.14
C LEU A 235 14.01 -27.68 7.91
N ASP A 236 14.13 -28.98 8.13
CA ASP A 236 14.20 -30.00 7.06
C ASP A 236 12.97 -30.00 6.14
N ASP A 237 11.80 -29.58 6.66
CA ASP A 237 10.56 -29.45 5.88
C ASP A 237 10.49 -28.16 5.06
N GLY A 238 11.55 -27.35 5.07
CA GLY A 238 11.65 -26.08 4.37
C GLY A 238 10.96 -24.90 5.05
N THR A 239 10.33 -25.09 6.22
CA THR A 239 9.77 -23.96 6.99
C THR A 239 10.85 -23.19 7.72
N VAL A 240 10.59 -21.93 8.04
CA VAL A 240 11.53 -21.10 8.80
C VAL A 240 11.62 -21.61 10.24
N ALA A 241 12.86 -21.88 10.70
CA ALA A 241 13.11 -22.17 12.10
C ALA A 241 13.16 -20.89 12.92
N TYR A 242 13.94 -19.92 12.46
CA TYR A 242 14.01 -18.56 13.03
C TYR A 242 14.69 -17.60 12.06
N THR A 243 14.42 -16.30 12.24
CA THR A 243 15.22 -15.19 11.67
C THR A 243 15.75 -14.37 12.83
N GLN A 244 17.07 -14.17 12.88
CA GLN A 244 17.73 -13.48 14.00
C GLN A 244 18.77 -12.49 13.51
N SER A 245 19.03 -11.46 14.31
CA SER A 245 20.12 -10.54 14.03
C SER A 245 21.47 -11.21 14.26
N THR A 246 22.42 -10.95 13.37
CA THR A 246 23.81 -11.44 13.45
C THR A 246 24.68 -10.58 14.38
N ARG A 247 24.11 -9.51 14.95
CA ARG A 247 24.80 -8.51 15.77
C ARG A 247 24.02 -8.20 17.02
N PRO A 248 24.69 -8.04 18.18
CA PRO A 248 24.02 -7.73 19.45
C PRO A 248 23.50 -6.27 19.52
N ASP A 249 24.06 -5.36 18.71
CA ASP A 249 23.71 -3.94 18.62
C ASP A 249 22.63 -3.63 17.59
N VAL A 250 21.95 -4.67 17.04
CA VAL A 250 20.83 -4.56 16.10
C VAL A 250 19.58 -5.19 16.73
N PRO A 251 18.40 -4.54 16.65
CA PRO A 251 17.16 -5.05 17.25
C PRO A 251 16.80 -6.44 16.76
N LYS A 252 16.35 -7.32 17.65
CA LYS A 252 15.89 -8.68 17.26
C LYS A 252 14.55 -8.68 16.55
N VAL A 253 13.69 -7.71 16.87
CA VAL A 253 12.35 -7.56 16.31
C VAL A 253 12.16 -6.09 15.92
N ILE A 254 11.71 -5.88 14.70
CA ILE A 254 11.41 -4.56 14.17
C ILE A 254 9.93 -4.27 14.38
N THR A 255 9.64 -3.30 15.22
CA THR A 255 8.28 -2.81 15.43
C THR A 255 8.00 -1.65 14.48
N LYS A 256 6.84 -1.67 13.82
CA LYS A 256 6.45 -0.59 12.91
C LYS A 256 6.51 0.78 13.59
N ARG A 257 6.87 1.81 12.82
CA ARG A 257 6.73 3.21 13.22
C ARG A 257 5.30 3.69 13.04
N ILE A 258 4.82 4.55 13.92
CA ILE A 258 3.56 5.29 13.79
C ILE A 258 3.78 6.74 14.23
N VAL A 259 2.99 7.66 13.67
CA VAL A 259 2.89 9.03 14.19
C VAL A 259 1.76 9.12 15.21
N ALA A 260 1.96 9.81 16.31
CA ALA A 260 0.92 9.98 17.33
C ALA A 260 -0.25 10.82 16.80
N LYS A 261 0.08 11.94 16.16
CA LYS A 261 -0.83 12.86 15.45
C LYS A 261 -0.47 12.88 13.98
N LEU A 262 -1.47 12.84 13.12
CA LEU A 262 -1.25 12.98 11.68
C LEU A 262 -0.70 14.38 11.37
N PRO A 263 0.41 14.51 10.64
CA PRO A 263 0.90 15.82 10.22
C PRO A 263 -0.12 16.50 9.31
N PRO A 264 -0.08 17.84 9.18
CA PRO A 264 -0.97 18.55 8.26
C PRO A 264 -0.99 17.91 6.86
N PRO A 265 -2.15 17.77 6.22
CA PRO A 265 -2.21 17.17 4.89
C PRO A 265 -1.53 18.07 3.85
N PRO A 266 -0.87 17.51 2.83
CA PRO A 266 -0.35 18.30 1.72
C PRO A 266 -1.47 19.11 1.06
N THR A 267 -1.19 20.36 0.74
CA THR A 267 -2.15 21.26 0.07
C THR A 267 -1.72 21.74 -1.31
N LYS A 268 -0.42 21.61 -1.62
CA LYS A 268 0.16 21.93 -2.93
C LYS A 268 0.41 20.64 -3.70
N PHE A 269 -0.66 20.06 -4.24
CA PHE A 269 -0.51 18.87 -5.08
C PHE A 269 0.10 19.22 -6.42
N ILE A 270 0.99 18.38 -6.90
CA ILE A 270 1.52 18.48 -8.26
C ILE A 270 0.39 18.20 -9.24
N VAL A 271 0.20 19.10 -10.20
CA VAL A 271 -0.82 18.98 -11.24
C VAL A 271 -0.21 18.33 -12.47
N PRO A 272 -0.64 17.10 -12.83
CA PRO A 272 -0.09 16.40 -14.00
C PRO A 272 -0.32 17.17 -15.31
N ASN A 273 0.66 17.13 -16.21
CA ASN A 273 0.53 17.70 -17.57
C ASN A 273 -0.32 16.82 -18.51
N ILE A 274 -0.70 15.62 -18.06
CA ILE A 274 -1.51 14.65 -18.81
C ILE A 274 -2.63 14.11 -17.93
N GLU A 275 -3.65 13.56 -18.56
CA GLU A 275 -4.69 12.81 -17.84
C GLU A 275 -4.10 11.57 -17.18
N VAL A 276 -4.31 11.43 -15.86
CA VAL A 276 -3.86 10.33 -15.01
C VAL A 276 -5.05 9.64 -14.35
N VAL A 277 -4.80 8.54 -13.63
CA VAL A 277 -5.88 7.74 -13.03
C VAL A 277 -6.75 8.54 -12.05
N HIS A 278 -6.16 9.51 -11.33
CA HIS A 278 -6.85 10.33 -10.36
C HIS A 278 -6.47 11.82 -10.50
N ASN A 279 -7.16 12.53 -11.39
CA ASN A 279 -7.05 13.99 -11.55
C ASN A 279 -7.90 14.70 -10.50
N ARG A 280 -7.52 14.63 -9.22
CA ARG A 280 -8.30 15.20 -8.11
C ARG A 280 -7.44 15.57 -6.92
N ALA A 281 -7.93 16.51 -6.12
CA ALA A 281 -7.39 16.75 -4.79
C ALA A 281 -7.82 15.62 -3.86
N SER A 282 -6.89 15.08 -3.08
CA SER A 282 -7.16 13.98 -2.16
C SER A 282 -6.72 14.36 -0.76
N VAL A 283 -7.67 14.45 0.18
CA VAL A 283 -7.41 14.78 1.59
C VAL A 283 -7.67 13.57 2.46
N GLU A 284 -6.66 13.12 3.21
CA GLU A 284 -6.81 12.05 4.19
C GLU A 284 -7.59 12.55 5.39
N ILE A 285 -8.77 11.98 5.66
CA ILE A 285 -9.63 12.34 6.79
C ILE A 285 -9.40 11.46 8.01
N THR A 286 -9.01 10.20 7.76
CA THR A 286 -8.79 9.20 8.80
C THR A 286 -7.74 8.20 8.34
N ARG A 287 -6.82 7.83 9.22
CA ARG A 287 -5.85 6.74 9.03
C ARG A 287 -6.13 5.59 9.97
N GLY A 288 -6.10 4.36 9.43
CA GLY A 288 -6.42 3.14 10.17
C GLY A 288 -7.89 2.74 10.04
N CYS A 289 -8.24 1.60 10.65
CA CYS A 289 -9.60 1.05 10.66
C CYS A 289 -9.91 0.33 11.96
N THR A 290 -11.13 0.49 12.49
CA THR A 290 -11.58 -0.10 13.75
C THR A 290 -12.32 -1.43 13.58
N ARG A 291 -12.68 -1.80 12.34
CA ARG A 291 -13.63 -2.90 12.07
C ARG A 291 -13.07 -4.30 12.24
N GLY A 292 -11.84 -4.56 11.89
CA GLY A 292 -11.20 -5.86 12.11
C GLY A 292 -11.64 -6.97 11.15
N CYS A 293 -11.92 -6.64 9.88
CA CYS A 293 -12.12 -7.66 8.85
C CYS A 293 -10.89 -8.58 8.78
N ARG A 294 -11.09 -9.90 8.87
CA ARG A 294 -10.02 -10.89 9.12
C ARG A 294 -9.08 -11.10 7.95
N PHE A 295 -9.52 -10.78 6.74
CA PHE A 295 -8.70 -10.83 5.53
C PHE A 295 -7.90 -9.55 5.29
N CYS A 296 -8.29 -8.44 5.92
CA CYS A 296 -7.81 -7.11 5.55
C CYS A 296 -6.47 -6.77 6.21
N GLN A 297 -5.39 -6.81 5.44
CA GLN A 297 -4.06 -6.43 5.92
C GLN A 297 -4.02 -4.94 6.31
N ALA A 298 -4.52 -4.05 5.45
CA ALA A 298 -4.54 -2.62 5.72
C ALA A 298 -5.22 -2.30 7.07
N GLY A 299 -6.37 -2.92 7.37
CA GLY A 299 -7.08 -2.74 8.64
C GLY A 299 -6.32 -3.24 9.88
N MET A 300 -5.31 -4.09 9.71
CA MET A 300 -4.46 -4.57 10.81
C MET A 300 -3.18 -3.74 10.93
N ILE A 301 -2.47 -3.51 9.84
CA ILE A 301 -1.15 -2.87 9.87
C ILE A 301 -1.20 -1.36 10.06
N THR A 302 -2.31 -0.69 9.76
CA THR A 302 -2.47 0.76 9.91
C THR A 302 -3.07 1.19 11.25
N ARG A 303 -3.34 0.26 12.19
CA ARG A 303 -3.75 0.60 13.56
C ARG A 303 -2.67 1.40 14.27
N PRO A 304 -3.04 2.34 15.15
CA PRO A 304 -4.38 2.76 15.60
C PRO A 304 -5.10 3.67 14.61
N VAL A 305 -6.39 3.94 14.87
CA VAL A 305 -7.17 4.92 14.11
C VAL A 305 -6.87 6.33 14.62
N ARG A 306 -6.63 7.26 13.71
CA ARG A 306 -6.46 8.69 13.97
C ARG A 306 -7.30 9.45 12.98
N GLU A 307 -8.12 10.36 13.48
CA GLU A 307 -9.03 11.20 12.70
C GLU A 307 -8.56 12.64 12.73
N ARG A 308 -8.75 13.36 11.63
CA ARG A 308 -8.54 14.83 11.58
C ARG A 308 -9.80 15.54 12.00
N SER A 309 -9.71 16.80 12.43
CA SER A 309 -10.89 17.62 12.67
C SER A 309 -11.55 18.05 11.35
N VAL A 310 -12.82 18.42 11.42
CA VAL A 310 -13.57 18.91 10.24
C VAL A 310 -12.92 20.19 9.70
N GLU A 311 -12.52 21.09 10.59
CA GLU A 311 -11.88 22.36 10.24
C GLU A 311 -10.58 22.12 9.48
N GLU A 312 -9.69 21.24 9.98
CA GLU A 312 -8.42 20.91 9.33
C GLU A 312 -8.66 20.34 7.92
N VAL A 313 -9.66 19.47 7.76
CA VAL A 313 -9.98 18.86 6.46
C VAL A 313 -10.54 19.89 5.49
N VAL A 314 -11.44 20.78 5.94
CA VAL A 314 -12.07 21.83 5.11
C VAL A 314 -11.01 22.84 4.64
N GLU A 315 -10.13 23.29 5.54
CA GLU A 315 -9.04 24.22 5.21
C GLU A 315 -8.05 23.60 4.21
N ALA A 316 -7.66 22.33 4.44
CA ALA A 316 -6.79 21.63 3.52
C ALA A 316 -7.43 21.42 2.14
N ALA A 317 -8.73 21.08 2.10
CA ALA A 317 -9.47 20.93 0.86
C ALA A 317 -9.54 22.24 0.07
N ASP A 318 -9.85 23.37 0.74
CA ASP A 318 -9.90 24.68 0.10
C ASP A 318 -8.52 25.10 -0.44
N ALA A 319 -7.47 24.94 0.35
CA ALA A 319 -6.10 25.24 -0.07
C ALA A 319 -5.66 24.36 -1.26
N ALA A 320 -5.99 23.06 -1.23
CA ALA A 320 -5.68 22.13 -2.31
C ALA A 320 -6.42 22.50 -3.62
N ILE A 321 -7.71 22.81 -3.56
CA ILE A 321 -8.48 23.23 -4.75
C ILE A 321 -7.96 24.56 -5.32
N ARG A 322 -7.60 25.51 -4.45
CA ARG A 322 -7.02 26.80 -4.90
C ARG A 322 -5.65 26.65 -5.56
N SER A 323 -4.80 25.75 -5.04
CA SER A 323 -3.45 25.56 -5.55
C SER A 323 -3.39 24.74 -6.83
N THR A 324 -4.43 23.95 -7.14
CA THR A 324 -4.43 23.01 -8.26
C THR A 324 -5.44 23.29 -9.35
N GLY A 325 -6.58 23.93 -9.00
CA GLY A 325 -7.70 24.09 -9.90
C GLY A 325 -8.47 22.79 -10.21
N PHE A 326 -8.28 21.72 -9.45
CA PHE A 326 -9.04 20.48 -9.65
C PHE A 326 -10.55 20.69 -9.42
N GLU A 327 -11.36 20.02 -10.21
CA GLU A 327 -12.82 20.01 -10.12
C GLU A 327 -13.37 18.80 -9.34
N GLU A 328 -12.49 17.93 -8.86
CA GLU A 328 -12.81 16.77 -8.02
C GLU A 328 -12.01 16.83 -6.71
N LEU A 329 -12.72 16.58 -5.59
CA LEU A 329 -12.16 16.42 -4.26
C LEU A 329 -12.51 15.02 -3.74
N ALA A 330 -11.54 14.27 -3.25
CA ALA A 330 -11.77 12.97 -2.64
C ALA A 330 -11.27 12.92 -1.20
N PHE A 331 -12.08 12.38 -0.30
CA PHE A 331 -11.70 12.15 1.09
C PHE A 331 -11.18 10.73 1.27
N MET A 332 -9.90 10.62 1.65
CA MET A 332 -9.20 9.35 1.74
C MET A 332 -9.31 8.74 3.12
N SER A 333 -9.75 7.49 3.18
CA SER A 333 -9.73 6.65 4.38
C SER A 333 -9.93 5.18 4.01
N LEU A 334 -9.69 4.26 4.96
CA LEU A 334 -10.06 2.85 4.79
C LEU A 334 -11.56 2.60 4.96
N SER A 335 -12.29 3.55 5.56
CA SER A 335 -13.74 3.48 5.77
C SER A 335 -14.30 4.87 6.00
N SER A 336 -14.67 5.56 4.91
CA SER A 336 -15.09 6.97 4.96
C SER A 336 -16.38 7.18 5.76
N SER A 337 -17.32 6.24 5.68
CA SER A 337 -18.56 6.30 6.46
C SER A 337 -18.41 5.99 7.96
N ASP A 338 -17.22 5.52 8.39
CA ASP A 338 -16.88 5.31 9.80
C ASP A 338 -16.14 6.49 10.44
N TYR A 339 -15.81 7.53 9.65
CA TYR A 339 -15.28 8.78 10.19
C TYR A 339 -16.32 9.44 11.09
N THR A 340 -15.93 9.78 12.33
CA THR A 340 -16.87 10.19 13.39
C THR A 340 -17.72 11.40 13.00
N HIS A 341 -17.15 12.34 12.24
CA HIS A 341 -17.79 13.61 11.85
C HIS A 341 -18.17 13.66 10.37
N ILE A 342 -18.52 12.53 9.76
CA ILE A 342 -18.75 12.47 8.30
C ILE A 342 -19.88 13.38 7.83
N GLN A 343 -20.98 13.48 8.56
CA GLN A 343 -22.10 14.34 8.19
C GLN A 343 -21.72 15.82 8.29
N GLU A 344 -21.10 16.20 9.39
CA GLU A 344 -20.61 17.56 9.64
C GLU A 344 -19.59 17.98 8.57
N LEU A 345 -18.68 17.09 8.19
CA LEU A 345 -17.71 17.31 7.12
C LEU A 345 -18.39 17.57 5.78
N VAL A 346 -19.37 16.75 5.40
CA VAL A 346 -20.08 16.89 4.12
C VAL A 346 -20.85 18.21 4.08
N ASP A 347 -21.47 18.64 5.20
CA ASP A 347 -22.14 19.93 5.31
C ASP A 347 -21.18 21.10 5.20
N ALA A 348 -20.06 21.03 5.92
CA ALA A 348 -19.06 22.09 5.89
C ALA A 348 -18.45 22.27 4.50
N ILE A 349 -18.16 21.16 3.80
CA ILE A 349 -17.66 21.16 2.42
C ILE A 349 -18.73 21.70 1.45
N SER A 350 -20.00 21.28 1.58
CA SER A 350 -21.09 21.77 0.75
C SER A 350 -21.24 23.29 0.86
N LYS A 351 -21.18 23.81 2.09
CA LYS A 351 -21.24 25.26 2.37
C LYS A 351 -20.01 26.00 1.85
N ARG A 352 -18.79 25.43 2.04
CA ARG A 352 -17.53 26.07 1.63
C ARG A 352 -17.41 26.24 0.12
N PHE A 353 -17.93 25.28 -0.63
CA PHE A 353 -17.86 25.25 -2.10
C PHE A 353 -19.21 25.53 -2.77
N GLU A 354 -20.14 26.16 -2.06
CA GLU A 354 -21.43 26.55 -2.63
C GLU A 354 -21.24 27.41 -3.89
N GLY A 355 -22.00 27.11 -4.94
CA GLY A 355 -21.91 27.80 -6.23
C GLY A 355 -20.71 27.36 -7.12
N ARG A 356 -19.82 26.49 -6.64
CA ARG A 356 -18.74 25.91 -7.46
C ARG A 356 -19.17 24.54 -7.98
N LYS A 357 -18.78 24.23 -9.23
CA LYS A 357 -18.95 22.88 -9.82
C LYS A 357 -17.83 21.97 -9.31
N LEU A 358 -17.93 21.54 -8.04
CA LEU A 358 -16.97 20.62 -7.43
C LEU A 358 -17.63 19.26 -7.22
N THR A 359 -17.04 18.20 -7.74
CA THR A 359 -17.44 16.82 -7.44
C THR A 359 -16.74 16.33 -6.18
N VAL A 360 -17.52 15.86 -5.19
CA VAL A 360 -16.97 15.30 -3.96
C VAL A 360 -17.14 13.80 -3.93
N GLY A 361 -16.01 13.08 -3.81
CA GLY A 361 -15.94 11.64 -3.72
C GLY A 361 -15.70 11.15 -2.29
N LEU A 362 -16.52 10.21 -1.84
CA LEU A 362 -16.33 9.44 -0.61
C LEU A 362 -16.05 7.98 -1.00
N PRO A 363 -14.78 7.60 -1.20
CA PRO A 363 -14.44 6.20 -1.43
C PRO A 363 -14.65 5.38 -0.16
N SER A 364 -14.76 4.06 -0.31
CA SER A 364 -14.80 3.11 0.83
C SER A 364 -16.01 3.29 1.77
N LEU A 365 -17.21 3.46 1.21
CA LEU A 365 -18.45 3.47 1.98
C LEU A 365 -18.82 2.06 2.44
N ARG A 366 -19.16 1.92 3.72
CA ARG A 366 -19.71 0.69 4.27
C ARG A 366 -21.23 0.72 4.27
N ILE A 367 -21.85 -0.41 3.93
CA ILE A 367 -23.30 -0.55 3.83
C ILE A 367 -23.98 -0.16 5.15
N GLU A 368 -23.40 -0.62 6.29
CA GLU A 368 -23.98 -0.44 7.62
C GLU A 368 -23.93 1.01 8.13
N SER A 369 -23.04 1.84 7.58
CA SER A 369 -22.81 3.21 8.04
C SER A 369 -23.21 4.28 7.02
N VAL A 370 -23.75 3.89 5.86
CA VAL A 370 -24.30 4.84 4.87
C VAL A 370 -25.72 5.23 5.29
N SER A 371 -25.90 6.47 5.75
CA SER A 371 -27.22 7.01 6.08
C SER A 371 -27.95 7.57 4.85
N ILE A 372 -29.28 7.66 4.96
CA ILE A 372 -30.14 8.30 3.95
C ILE A 372 -29.70 9.74 3.70
N ASP A 373 -29.48 10.51 4.79
CA ASP A 373 -29.07 11.90 4.72
C ASP A 373 -27.73 12.07 4.00
N LEU A 374 -26.78 11.18 4.24
CA LEU A 374 -25.50 11.19 3.53
C LEU A 374 -25.68 10.93 2.02
N MET A 375 -26.57 10.02 1.64
CA MET A 375 -26.89 9.76 0.22
C MET A 375 -27.49 10.99 -0.44
N ASP A 376 -28.45 11.66 0.20
CA ASP A 376 -29.12 12.83 -0.35
C ASP A 376 -28.17 14.02 -0.53
N ARG A 377 -27.24 14.22 0.41
CA ARG A 377 -26.18 15.25 0.32
C ARG A 377 -25.19 14.95 -0.82
N LEU A 378 -24.76 13.69 -0.97
CA LEU A 378 -23.86 13.28 -2.06
C LEU A 378 -24.51 13.43 -3.44
N ARG A 379 -25.83 13.23 -3.55
CA ARG A 379 -26.57 13.42 -4.79
C ARG A 379 -26.50 14.87 -5.29
N GLN A 380 -26.58 15.86 -4.38
CA GLN A 380 -26.46 17.28 -4.72
C GLN A 380 -25.09 17.64 -5.31
N GLN A 381 -24.07 16.84 -5.02
CA GLN A 381 -22.68 17.05 -5.43
C GLN A 381 -22.23 16.16 -6.62
N HIS A 382 -23.17 15.66 -7.43
CA HIS A 382 -22.88 14.87 -8.65
C HIS A 382 -22.00 13.64 -8.46
N SER A 383 -22.16 12.86 -7.39
CA SER A 383 -21.49 11.57 -7.19
C SER A 383 -21.76 10.60 -8.36
N ALA A 384 -20.71 10.03 -8.94
CA ALA A 384 -20.79 9.21 -10.17
C ALA A 384 -21.45 7.82 -9.99
N GLY A 385 -21.75 7.37 -8.76
CA GLY A 385 -22.36 6.10 -8.43
C GLY A 385 -21.92 5.55 -7.09
N PHE A 386 -22.55 4.45 -6.65
CA PHE A 386 -22.22 3.78 -5.39
C PHE A 386 -21.43 2.52 -5.62
N THR A 387 -20.36 2.38 -4.83
CA THR A 387 -19.60 1.14 -4.70
C THR A 387 -19.81 0.58 -3.30
N LEU A 388 -20.31 -0.63 -3.22
CA LEU A 388 -20.58 -1.35 -1.99
C LEU A 388 -19.79 -2.65 -1.98
N ALA A 389 -19.19 -2.99 -0.86
CA ALA A 389 -18.33 -4.16 -0.74
C ALA A 389 -18.84 -5.12 0.36
N PRO A 390 -19.81 -5.99 0.07
CA PRO A 390 -20.20 -7.05 1.01
C PRO A 390 -19.08 -8.06 1.26
N GLU A 391 -18.15 -8.22 0.32
CA GLU A 391 -17.01 -9.16 0.24
C GLU A 391 -17.45 -10.62 0.11
N ALA A 392 -18.48 -11.05 0.84
CA ALA A 392 -19.09 -12.37 0.72
C ALA A 392 -20.62 -12.24 0.63
N ALA A 393 -21.28 -13.15 -0.10
CA ALA A 393 -22.71 -13.05 -0.31
C ALA A 393 -23.53 -13.82 0.73
N SER A 394 -23.04 -14.93 1.28
CA SER A 394 -23.73 -15.63 2.36
C SER A 394 -23.45 -14.97 3.72
N GLU A 395 -24.47 -14.91 4.59
CA GLU A 395 -24.31 -14.39 5.94
C GLU A 395 -23.29 -15.20 6.74
N ARG A 396 -23.23 -16.52 6.51
CA ARG A 396 -22.22 -17.39 7.10
C ARG A 396 -20.80 -16.90 6.78
N MET A 397 -20.52 -16.65 5.52
CA MET A 397 -19.19 -16.18 5.11
C MET A 397 -18.90 -14.77 5.64
N ARG A 398 -19.89 -13.86 5.66
CA ARG A 398 -19.71 -12.53 6.25
C ARG A 398 -19.37 -12.58 7.74
N ARG A 399 -19.89 -13.61 8.49
CA ARG A 399 -19.46 -13.85 9.87
C ARG A 399 -18.03 -14.36 9.96
N ILE A 400 -17.63 -15.31 9.12
CA ILE A 400 -16.28 -15.86 9.07
C ILE A 400 -15.25 -14.77 8.79
N ILE A 401 -15.50 -13.87 7.83
CA ILE A 401 -14.59 -12.77 7.49
C ILE A 401 -14.67 -11.55 8.43
N ASN A 402 -15.54 -11.59 9.45
CA ASN A 402 -15.84 -10.47 10.36
C ASN A 402 -16.30 -9.20 9.64
N LYS A 403 -17.15 -9.36 8.63
CA LYS A 403 -17.82 -8.26 7.92
C LYS A 403 -19.30 -8.56 7.82
N PHE A 404 -19.94 -8.76 8.97
CA PHE A 404 -21.33 -9.15 9.04
C PHE A 404 -22.24 -7.98 8.69
N ILE A 405 -23.05 -8.19 7.66
CA ILE A 405 -24.11 -7.32 7.17
C ILE A 405 -25.29 -8.23 6.88
N PRO A 406 -26.46 -8.02 7.49
CA PRO A 406 -27.66 -8.77 7.14
C PRO A 406 -28.01 -8.61 5.66
N ASP A 407 -28.54 -9.65 5.02
CA ASP A 407 -28.97 -9.61 3.62
C ASP A 407 -29.96 -8.46 3.37
N GLU A 408 -30.91 -8.28 4.29
CA GLU A 408 -31.93 -7.25 4.17
C GLU A 408 -31.36 -5.82 4.18
N ASP A 409 -30.28 -5.59 4.92
CA ASP A 409 -29.60 -4.28 4.94
C ASP A 409 -28.95 -3.98 3.59
N ILE A 410 -28.36 -5.01 2.94
CA ILE A 410 -27.79 -4.86 1.60
C ILE A 410 -28.90 -4.54 0.59
N ILE A 411 -30.01 -5.27 0.64
CA ILE A 411 -31.15 -5.06 -0.27
C ILE A 411 -31.80 -3.69 -0.02
N ASN A 412 -32.02 -3.31 1.24
CA ASN A 412 -32.62 -2.03 1.59
C ASN A 412 -31.74 -0.86 1.15
N THR A 413 -30.43 -0.93 1.39
CA THR A 413 -29.48 0.11 0.96
C THR A 413 -29.46 0.24 -0.56
N THR A 414 -29.39 -0.87 -1.28
CA THR A 414 -29.39 -0.84 -2.76
C THR A 414 -30.72 -0.32 -3.32
N ARG A 415 -31.85 -0.68 -2.72
CA ARG A 415 -33.20 -0.12 -3.08
C ARG A 415 -33.22 1.39 -2.91
N GLN A 416 -32.79 1.91 -1.76
CA GLN A 416 -32.74 3.34 -1.47
C GLN A 416 -31.86 4.12 -2.45
N ILE A 417 -30.73 3.54 -2.86
CA ILE A 417 -29.85 4.13 -3.88
C ILE A 417 -30.59 4.24 -5.22
N TYR A 418 -31.25 3.18 -5.68
CA TYR A 418 -32.00 3.19 -6.94
C TYR A 418 -33.22 4.13 -6.90
N GLU A 419 -33.97 4.16 -5.80
CA GLU A 419 -35.13 5.06 -5.62
C GLU A 419 -34.74 6.54 -5.70
N ARG A 420 -33.49 6.89 -5.35
CA ARG A 420 -32.93 8.23 -5.48
C ARG A 420 -32.43 8.56 -6.89
N GLY A 421 -32.61 7.64 -7.85
CA GLY A 421 -32.36 7.86 -9.27
C GLY A 421 -30.96 7.46 -9.76
N TRP A 422 -30.10 6.89 -8.91
CA TRP A 422 -28.91 6.22 -9.43
C TRP A 422 -29.30 4.99 -10.22
N THR A 423 -28.67 4.79 -11.37
CA THR A 423 -28.96 3.66 -12.24
C THR A 423 -27.93 2.56 -12.15
N THR A 424 -26.74 2.85 -11.59
CA THR A 424 -25.60 1.92 -11.53
C THR A 424 -25.10 1.76 -10.11
N ILE A 425 -25.05 0.51 -9.66
CA ILE A 425 -24.36 0.12 -8.41
C ILE A 425 -23.22 -0.82 -8.76
N LYS A 426 -22.11 -0.74 -8.02
CA LYS A 426 -21.01 -1.68 -8.09
C LYS A 426 -20.94 -2.46 -6.79
N LEU A 427 -20.95 -3.79 -6.89
CA LEU A 427 -20.75 -4.71 -5.76
C LEU A 427 -19.42 -5.40 -5.89
N TYR A 428 -18.65 -5.44 -4.78
CA TYR A 428 -17.43 -6.22 -4.70
C TYR A 428 -17.63 -7.46 -3.85
N PHE A 429 -17.17 -8.59 -4.39
CA PHE A 429 -17.07 -9.87 -3.71
C PHE A 429 -15.66 -10.43 -3.80
N MET A 430 -15.36 -11.35 -2.90
CA MET A 430 -14.12 -12.11 -2.88
C MET A 430 -14.49 -13.61 -2.77
N ILE A 431 -13.84 -14.45 -3.56
CA ILE A 431 -13.98 -15.91 -3.53
C ILE A 431 -12.68 -16.56 -3.09
N GLY A 432 -12.73 -17.81 -2.62
CA GLY A 432 -11.56 -18.55 -2.12
C GLY A 432 -11.28 -18.31 -0.63
N HIS A 433 -12.27 -17.82 0.12
CA HIS A 433 -12.16 -17.69 1.57
C HIS A 433 -12.01 -19.05 2.28
N PRO A 434 -11.39 -19.09 3.47
CA PRO A 434 -11.38 -20.33 4.25
C PRO A 434 -12.79 -20.81 4.54
N SER A 435 -13.01 -22.12 4.39
CA SER A 435 -14.31 -22.80 4.58
C SER A 435 -15.43 -22.40 3.60
N GLU A 436 -15.09 -21.70 2.51
CA GLU A 436 -16.06 -21.35 1.47
C GLU A 436 -16.51 -22.60 0.68
N THR A 437 -17.80 -22.68 0.39
CA THR A 437 -18.42 -23.74 -0.41
C THR A 437 -18.98 -23.17 -1.73
N LEU A 438 -19.34 -24.03 -2.67
CA LEU A 438 -20.01 -23.60 -3.90
C LEU A 438 -21.38 -22.97 -3.64
N ASP A 439 -22.06 -23.32 -2.53
CA ASP A 439 -23.31 -22.67 -2.12
C ASP A 439 -23.08 -21.21 -1.70
N ASP A 440 -21.93 -20.91 -1.06
CA ASP A 440 -21.56 -19.53 -0.73
C ASP A 440 -21.26 -18.71 -1.98
N VAL A 441 -20.67 -19.34 -2.99
CA VAL A 441 -20.45 -18.71 -4.32
C VAL A 441 -21.77 -18.55 -5.06
N GLN A 442 -22.70 -19.53 -4.99
CA GLN A 442 -24.04 -19.41 -5.55
C GLN A 442 -24.81 -18.24 -4.90
N ALA A 443 -24.62 -18.00 -3.61
CA ALA A 443 -25.24 -16.85 -2.95
C ALA A 443 -24.85 -15.49 -3.58
N ILE A 444 -23.66 -15.37 -4.22
CA ILE A 444 -23.29 -14.17 -4.99
C ILE A 444 -24.26 -13.95 -6.16
N VAL A 445 -24.63 -15.03 -6.84
CA VAL A 445 -25.61 -14.99 -7.95
C VAL A 445 -26.97 -14.54 -7.44
N ASP A 446 -27.43 -15.15 -6.34
CA ASP A 446 -28.77 -14.93 -5.80
C ASP A 446 -28.92 -13.52 -5.24
N LEU A 447 -27.92 -13.03 -4.49
CA LEU A 447 -27.89 -11.65 -4.00
C LEU A 447 -27.86 -10.63 -5.16
N SER A 448 -27.04 -10.87 -6.19
CA SER A 448 -26.96 -10.01 -7.37
C SER A 448 -28.30 -9.93 -8.11
N LYS A 449 -29.01 -11.05 -8.25
CA LYS A 449 -30.34 -11.09 -8.87
C LYS A 449 -31.39 -10.35 -8.02
N ARG A 450 -31.33 -10.49 -6.68
CA ARG A 450 -32.22 -9.72 -5.77
C ARG A 450 -31.98 -8.22 -5.92
N VAL A 451 -30.72 -7.76 -5.93
CA VAL A 451 -30.36 -6.35 -6.11
C VAL A 451 -30.86 -5.80 -7.44
N ILE A 452 -30.67 -6.53 -8.55
CA ILE A 452 -31.21 -6.13 -9.87
C ILE A 452 -32.74 -6.05 -9.86
N ALA A 453 -33.41 -6.99 -9.20
CA ALA A 453 -34.88 -6.99 -9.11
C ALA A 453 -35.40 -5.74 -8.41
N GLU A 454 -34.78 -5.30 -7.31
CA GLU A 454 -35.11 -4.04 -6.64
C GLU A 454 -34.83 -2.82 -7.55
N GLY A 455 -33.69 -2.81 -8.22
CA GLY A 455 -33.38 -1.74 -9.17
C GLY A 455 -34.37 -1.63 -10.33
N ARG A 456 -34.86 -2.77 -10.85
CA ARG A 456 -35.90 -2.78 -11.91
C ARG A 456 -37.22 -2.17 -11.45
N LYS A 457 -37.57 -2.35 -10.17
CA LYS A 457 -38.79 -1.73 -9.61
C LYS A 457 -38.63 -0.19 -9.54
N ALA A 458 -37.44 0.30 -9.19
CA ALA A 458 -37.20 1.73 -8.97
C ALA A 458 -36.91 2.50 -10.26
N VAL A 459 -36.02 1.99 -11.13
CA VAL A 459 -35.50 2.71 -12.33
C VAL A 459 -35.75 1.98 -13.65
N GLY A 460 -36.50 0.87 -13.62
CA GLY A 460 -36.87 0.09 -14.80
C GLY A 460 -35.65 -0.57 -15.48
N TRP A 461 -35.67 -0.65 -16.79
CA TRP A 461 -34.61 -1.31 -17.57
C TRP A 461 -33.30 -0.51 -17.66
N LYS A 462 -33.24 0.70 -17.11
CA LYS A 462 -32.01 1.50 -17.03
C LYS A 462 -31.04 0.97 -15.95
N VAL A 463 -31.51 0.06 -15.08
CA VAL A 463 -30.71 -0.50 -14.00
C VAL A 463 -29.47 -1.22 -14.53
N LYS A 464 -28.32 -0.98 -13.87
CA LYS A 464 -27.06 -1.66 -14.11
C LYS A 464 -26.44 -2.09 -12.79
N LEU A 465 -25.89 -3.29 -12.77
CA LEU A 465 -25.11 -3.81 -11.66
C LEU A 465 -23.75 -4.27 -12.16
N ASN A 466 -22.68 -3.68 -11.63
CA ASN A 466 -21.31 -4.14 -11.88
C ASN A 466 -20.89 -5.03 -10.70
N VAL A 467 -20.62 -6.31 -10.97
CA VAL A 467 -20.15 -7.27 -9.97
C VAL A 467 -18.66 -7.49 -10.19
N GLY A 468 -17.85 -7.01 -9.27
CA GLY A 468 -16.40 -7.27 -9.23
C GLY A 468 -16.12 -8.44 -8.29
N VAL A 469 -15.40 -9.45 -8.78
CA VAL A 469 -15.04 -10.64 -8.01
C VAL A 469 -13.52 -10.75 -7.96
N SER A 470 -12.94 -10.58 -6.78
CA SER A 470 -11.52 -10.83 -6.51
C SER A 470 -11.31 -12.23 -5.91
N ASN A 471 -10.09 -12.71 -5.96
CA ASN A 471 -9.72 -13.95 -5.30
C ASN A 471 -8.99 -13.61 -3.98
N PHE A 472 -9.26 -14.40 -2.94
CA PHE A 472 -8.64 -14.22 -1.64
C PHE A 472 -7.17 -14.65 -1.66
N VAL A 473 -6.30 -13.79 -1.15
CA VAL A 473 -4.89 -14.07 -0.87
C VAL A 473 -4.62 -13.88 0.62
N PRO A 474 -4.16 -14.90 1.34
CA PRO A 474 -3.78 -14.75 2.73
C PRO A 474 -2.59 -13.81 2.90
N LYS A 475 -2.76 -12.73 3.65
CA LYS A 475 -1.73 -11.70 3.85
C LYS A 475 -1.02 -11.82 5.19
N PRO A 476 0.27 -11.44 5.28
CA PRO A 476 1.00 -11.29 6.54
C PRO A 476 0.28 -10.37 7.52
N GLN A 477 0.47 -10.60 8.83
CA GLN A 477 -0.07 -9.78 9.90
C GLN A 477 -1.61 -9.74 9.97
N THR A 478 -2.30 -10.74 9.38
CA THR A 478 -3.76 -10.88 9.42
C THR A 478 -4.19 -12.15 10.17
N PRO A 479 -5.44 -12.22 10.67
CA PRO A 479 -5.98 -13.46 11.22
C PRO A 479 -5.92 -14.63 10.24
N PHE A 480 -6.03 -14.38 8.94
CA PHE A 480 -6.00 -15.42 7.91
C PHE A 480 -4.60 -15.75 7.37
N GLN A 481 -3.51 -15.30 8.01
CA GLN A 481 -2.15 -15.62 7.57
C GLN A 481 -1.79 -17.12 7.63
N TRP A 482 -2.57 -17.94 8.40
CA TRP A 482 -2.38 -19.39 8.51
C TRP A 482 -3.02 -20.20 7.38
N VAL A 483 -4.05 -19.66 6.72
CA VAL A 483 -4.81 -20.40 5.73
C VAL A 483 -4.07 -20.52 4.40
N SER A 484 -4.44 -21.54 3.61
CA SER A 484 -3.97 -21.70 2.24
C SER A 484 -4.69 -20.72 1.29
N CYS A 485 -4.04 -20.41 0.17
CA CYS A 485 -4.69 -19.83 -0.99
C CYS A 485 -5.42 -20.94 -1.77
N ASP A 486 -6.53 -20.61 -2.38
CA ASP A 486 -7.29 -21.58 -3.22
C ASP A 486 -6.50 -21.97 -4.47
N THR A 487 -6.78 -23.16 -5.00
CA THR A 487 -6.07 -23.64 -6.20
C THR A 487 -6.64 -22.98 -7.46
N LYS A 488 -5.87 -22.98 -8.54
CA LYS A 488 -6.28 -22.46 -9.83
C LYS A 488 -7.57 -23.14 -10.32
N GLU A 489 -7.66 -24.46 -10.16
CA GLU A 489 -8.81 -25.28 -10.58
C GLU A 489 -10.06 -24.88 -9.82
N ASN A 490 -9.99 -24.74 -8.49
CA ASN A 490 -11.12 -24.32 -7.65
C ASN A 490 -11.56 -22.89 -7.99
N ILE A 491 -10.62 -21.96 -8.20
CA ILE A 491 -10.93 -20.59 -8.60
C ILE A 491 -11.68 -20.59 -9.95
N LEU A 492 -11.21 -21.36 -10.94
CA LEU A 492 -11.84 -21.46 -12.25
C LEU A 492 -13.24 -22.08 -12.17
N GLU A 493 -13.44 -23.11 -11.33
CA GLU A 493 -14.78 -23.70 -11.11
C GLU A 493 -15.76 -22.67 -10.55
N LYS A 494 -15.37 -21.93 -9.51
CA LYS A 494 -16.17 -20.86 -8.91
C LYS A 494 -16.48 -19.75 -9.91
N GLN A 495 -15.50 -19.31 -10.69
CA GLN A 495 -15.68 -18.30 -11.74
C GLN A 495 -16.61 -18.80 -12.86
N ALA A 496 -16.51 -20.08 -13.24
CA ALA A 496 -17.38 -20.68 -14.25
C ALA A 496 -18.86 -20.73 -13.79
N LEU A 497 -19.10 -21.01 -12.49
CA LEU A 497 -20.44 -20.95 -11.90
C LEU A 497 -21.02 -19.53 -12.03
N LEU A 498 -20.26 -18.51 -11.60
CA LEU A 498 -20.67 -17.11 -11.65
C LEU A 498 -20.94 -16.65 -13.10
N LYS A 499 -20.02 -16.94 -14.01
CA LYS A 499 -20.13 -16.62 -15.44
C LYS A 499 -21.39 -17.19 -16.06
N ARG A 500 -21.61 -18.50 -15.88
CA ARG A 500 -22.77 -19.22 -16.44
C ARG A 500 -24.10 -18.62 -16.01
N GLN A 501 -24.21 -18.08 -14.79
CA GLN A 501 -25.46 -17.62 -14.24
C GLN A 501 -25.70 -16.12 -14.31
N LEU A 502 -24.66 -15.30 -14.13
CA LEU A 502 -24.79 -13.84 -14.11
C LEU A 502 -24.77 -13.22 -15.50
N MET A 503 -23.96 -13.77 -16.43
CA MET A 503 -23.86 -13.19 -17.78
C MET A 503 -25.12 -13.40 -18.66
N LYS A 504 -26.11 -14.12 -18.17
CA LYS A 504 -27.42 -14.24 -18.85
C LYS A 504 -28.23 -12.94 -18.75
N ASP A 505 -28.00 -12.11 -17.77
CA ASP A 505 -28.68 -10.84 -17.56
C ASP A 505 -27.84 -9.68 -18.09
N LYS A 506 -28.32 -9.03 -19.18
CA LYS A 506 -27.58 -7.88 -19.80
C LYS A 506 -27.45 -6.66 -18.90
N SER A 507 -28.20 -6.59 -17.80
CA SER A 507 -28.08 -5.52 -16.79
C SER A 507 -26.93 -5.77 -15.81
N ILE A 508 -26.34 -6.98 -15.81
CA ILE A 508 -25.24 -7.35 -14.92
C ILE A 508 -23.95 -7.47 -15.73
N LYS A 509 -22.94 -6.69 -15.33
CA LYS A 509 -21.57 -6.82 -15.85
C LYS A 509 -20.70 -7.45 -14.76
N VAL A 510 -20.02 -8.55 -15.09
CA VAL A 510 -19.12 -9.24 -14.16
C VAL A 510 -17.67 -9.03 -14.58
N SER A 511 -16.81 -8.75 -13.63
CA SER A 511 -15.36 -8.74 -13.79
C SER A 511 -14.72 -9.57 -12.67
N TRP A 512 -13.59 -10.23 -12.95
CA TRP A 512 -12.87 -11.05 -11.98
C TRP A 512 -11.37 -10.94 -12.14
N THR A 513 -10.64 -11.26 -11.05
CA THR A 513 -9.19 -11.41 -11.05
C THR A 513 -8.82 -12.77 -11.66
N LYS A 514 -7.79 -12.82 -12.49
CA LYS A 514 -7.29 -14.08 -13.05
C LYS A 514 -6.62 -14.92 -11.96
N PRO A 515 -6.71 -16.25 -12.01
CA PRO A 515 -6.01 -17.12 -11.08
C PRO A 515 -4.50 -16.90 -11.06
N GLU A 516 -3.88 -16.66 -12.22
CA GLU A 516 -2.45 -16.41 -12.37
C GLU A 516 -2.00 -15.17 -11.58
N ASP A 517 -2.78 -14.09 -11.60
CA ASP A 517 -2.51 -12.88 -10.83
C ASP A 517 -2.56 -13.17 -9.32
N THR A 518 -3.52 -14.00 -8.91
CA THR A 518 -3.71 -14.42 -7.51
C THR A 518 -2.54 -15.26 -7.01
N LEU A 519 -2.08 -16.23 -7.81
CA LEU A 519 -0.96 -17.10 -7.46
C LEU A 519 0.33 -16.29 -7.36
N LEU A 520 0.57 -15.41 -8.30
CA LEU A 520 1.73 -14.51 -8.27
C LEU A 520 1.74 -13.64 -7.01
N GLU A 521 0.61 -13.00 -6.70
CA GLU A 521 0.48 -12.21 -5.48
C GLU A 521 0.75 -13.07 -4.23
N ALA A 522 0.23 -14.31 -4.19
CA ALA A 522 0.43 -15.21 -3.08
C ALA A 522 1.89 -15.66 -2.91
N TRP A 523 2.61 -15.95 -4.00
CA TRP A 523 4.04 -16.27 -3.95
C TRP A 523 4.85 -15.13 -3.33
N LEU A 524 4.63 -13.92 -3.81
CA LEU A 524 5.39 -12.74 -3.38
C LEU A 524 5.05 -12.32 -1.95
N THR A 525 3.77 -12.29 -1.59
CA THR A 525 3.35 -11.84 -0.26
C THR A 525 3.66 -12.83 0.86
N ARG A 526 3.73 -14.15 0.55
CA ARG A 526 3.94 -15.24 1.53
C ARG A 526 5.35 -15.82 1.50
N GLY A 527 6.17 -15.34 0.56
CA GLY A 527 7.53 -15.82 0.32
C GLY A 527 8.49 -15.56 1.48
N ASP A 528 9.54 -16.36 1.54
CA ASP A 528 10.69 -16.18 2.42
C ASP A 528 11.90 -15.65 1.65
N ARG A 529 13.09 -15.63 2.27
CA ARG A 529 14.32 -15.11 1.65
C ARG A 529 14.70 -15.79 0.35
N ARG A 530 14.41 -17.08 0.19
CA ARG A 530 14.70 -17.83 -1.03
C ARG A 530 13.95 -17.28 -2.24
N MET A 531 12.80 -16.63 -2.00
CA MET A 531 12.04 -15.96 -3.06
C MET A 531 12.80 -14.81 -3.73
N ALA A 532 13.83 -14.24 -3.11
CA ALA A 532 14.63 -13.20 -3.75
C ALA A 532 15.31 -13.73 -5.03
N GLU A 533 15.81 -14.97 -5.02
CA GLU A 533 16.41 -15.55 -6.20
C GLU A 533 15.36 -15.84 -7.29
N VAL A 534 14.18 -16.29 -6.91
CA VAL A 534 13.05 -16.46 -7.86
C VAL A 534 12.64 -15.13 -8.50
N VAL A 535 12.51 -14.07 -7.70
CA VAL A 535 12.20 -12.71 -8.21
C VAL A 535 13.28 -12.23 -9.17
N TYR A 536 14.55 -12.47 -8.84
CA TYR A 536 15.68 -12.08 -9.69
C TYR A 536 15.67 -12.83 -11.03
N SER A 537 15.53 -14.17 -11.00
CA SER A 537 15.47 -14.99 -12.21
C SER A 537 14.23 -14.68 -13.05
N ALA A 538 13.06 -14.48 -12.43
CA ALA A 538 11.86 -14.07 -13.14
C ALA A 538 12.05 -12.72 -13.86
N TRP A 539 12.67 -11.73 -13.19
CA TRP A 539 13.01 -10.46 -13.82
C TRP A 539 14.01 -10.66 -14.98
N LYS A 540 15.05 -11.46 -14.82
CA LYS A 540 16.01 -11.80 -15.91
C LYS A 540 15.31 -12.48 -17.08
N ASN A 541 14.31 -13.32 -16.82
CA ASN A 541 13.46 -13.95 -17.83
C ASN A 541 12.47 -12.96 -18.47
N GLY A 542 12.49 -11.69 -18.02
CA GLY A 542 11.74 -10.56 -18.56
C GLY A 542 10.40 -10.29 -17.88
N ALA A 543 10.17 -10.78 -16.67
CA ALA A 543 9.03 -10.38 -15.86
C ALA A 543 9.16 -8.90 -15.48
N LYS A 544 8.15 -8.12 -15.80
CA LYS A 544 7.96 -6.73 -15.39
C LYS A 544 6.51 -6.32 -15.67
N PHE A 545 6.06 -5.26 -15.00
CA PHE A 545 4.66 -4.82 -15.07
C PHE A 545 3.66 -5.94 -14.75
N ASP A 546 3.98 -6.73 -13.72
CA ASP A 546 3.20 -7.90 -13.33
C ASP A 546 1.76 -7.59 -12.90
N ALA A 547 1.44 -6.32 -12.57
CA ALA A 547 0.08 -5.85 -12.33
C ALA A 547 -0.71 -5.51 -13.62
N TRP A 548 -0.09 -5.57 -14.80
CA TRP A 548 -0.67 -5.15 -16.06
C TRP A 548 -0.98 -6.34 -16.98
N ASN A 549 -2.07 -6.26 -17.74
CA ASN A 549 -2.34 -7.29 -18.77
C ASN A 549 -1.35 -7.20 -19.96
N GLU A 550 -0.91 -5.98 -20.28
CA GLU A 550 0.05 -5.70 -21.34
C GLU A 550 1.47 -5.69 -20.75
N GLY A 551 2.38 -6.41 -21.37
CA GLY A 551 3.78 -6.48 -20.93
C GLY A 551 4.07 -7.54 -19.86
N LYS A 552 3.07 -8.08 -19.18
CA LYS A 552 3.21 -9.17 -18.20
C LYS A 552 3.70 -10.45 -18.88
N LYS A 553 4.67 -11.10 -18.26
CA LYS A 553 5.20 -12.40 -18.72
C LYS A 553 4.98 -13.48 -17.66
N ASP A 554 3.75 -14.00 -17.56
CA ASP A 554 3.42 -15.10 -16.63
C ASP A 554 4.36 -16.30 -16.77
N ALA A 555 4.79 -16.60 -18.00
CA ALA A 555 5.72 -17.70 -18.29
C ALA A 555 7.14 -17.54 -17.71
N ALA A 556 7.49 -16.35 -17.19
CA ALA A 556 8.81 -16.11 -16.61
C ALA A 556 8.98 -16.69 -15.18
N TRP A 557 7.88 -16.90 -14.47
CA TRP A 557 7.88 -17.21 -13.04
C TRP A 557 8.12 -18.70 -12.73
N LEU A 558 7.41 -19.62 -13.38
CA LEU A 558 7.57 -21.06 -13.11
C LEU A 558 8.97 -21.58 -13.39
N PRO A 559 9.63 -21.22 -14.53
CA PRO A 559 11.03 -21.57 -14.75
C PRO A 559 11.98 -21.02 -13.68
N ALA A 560 11.69 -19.83 -13.14
CA ALA A 560 12.48 -19.25 -12.05
C ALA A 560 12.35 -20.06 -10.74
N PHE A 561 11.19 -20.60 -10.43
CA PHE A 561 11.02 -21.54 -9.31
C PHE A 561 11.79 -22.83 -9.52
N GLU A 562 11.71 -23.39 -10.73
CA GLU A 562 12.40 -24.64 -11.12
C GLU A 562 13.93 -24.47 -11.04
N GLU A 563 14.47 -23.36 -11.53
CA GLU A 563 15.90 -23.02 -11.47
C GLU A 563 16.44 -23.06 -10.03
N HIS A 564 15.64 -22.64 -9.05
CA HIS A 564 16.05 -22.59 -7.65
C HIS A 564 15.54 -23.79 -6.81
N GLY A 565 14.95 -24.79 -7.45
CA GLY A 565 14.45 -25.99 -6.77
C GLY A 565 13.37 -25.73 -5.73
N LEU A 566 12.55 -24.68 -5.93
CA LEU A 566 11.48 -24.29 -5.03
C LEU A 566 10.11 -24.69 -5.60
N ASP A 567 9.24 -25.21 -4.74
CA ASP A 567 7.87 -25.54 -5.09
C ASP A 567 6.94 -24.33 -4.89
N PRO A 568 6.32 -23.78 -5.96
CA PRO A 568 5.34 -22.70 -5.84
C PRO A 568 4.18 -23.03 -4.90
N ALA A 569 3.74 -24.31 -4.84
CA ALA A 569 2.65 -24.76 -4.00
C ALA A 569 2.98 -24.66 -2.50
N PHE A 570 4.26 -24.77 -2.13
CA PHE A 570 4.70 -24.55 -0.75
C PHE A 570 4.33 -23.17 -0.21
N TYR A 571 4.38 -22.13 -1.04
CA TYR A 571 4.06 -20.76 -0.65
C TYR A 571 2.56 -20.46 -0.72
N THR A 572 1.81 -21.11 -1.62
CA THR A 572 0.40 -20.80 -1.90
C THR A 572 -0.58 -21.75 -1.22
N HIS A 573 -0.47 -23.05 -1.48
CA HIS A 573 -1.53 -24.03 -1.21
C HIS A 573 -1.38 -24.74 0.12
N ARG A 574 -0.25 -24.58 0.80
CA ARG A 574 -0.02 -25.17 2.10
C ARG A 574 -0.71 -24.38 3.19
N GLN A 575 -1.55 -25.05 3.99
CA GLN A 575 -2.01 -24.50 5.26
C GLN A 575 -0.85 -24.49 6.25
N ARG A 576 -0.58 -23.36 6.87
CA ARG A 576 0.51 -23.22 7.84
C ARG A 576 0.10 -23.76 9.19
N ARG A 577 1.04 -24.39 9.90
CA ARG A 577 0.81 -24.86 11.26
C ARG A 577 0.65 -23.68 12.23
N THR A 578 -0.05 -23.90 13.32
CA THR A 578 -0.32 -22.85 14.32
C THR A 578 0.92 -22.42 15.11
N ASP A 579 1.89 -23.31 15.22
CA ASP A 579 3.20 -23.11 15.86
C ASP A 579 4.30 -22.66 14.89
N GLU A 580 4.01 -22.58 13.59
CA GLU A 580 4.97 -22.24 12.56
C GLU A 580 5.54 -20.83 12.75
N VAL A 581 6.85 -20.70 12.58
CA VAL A 581 7.52 -19.40 12.46
C VAL A 581 7.34 -18.88 11.05
N PHE A 582 6.78 -17.67 10.93
CA PHE A 582 6.56 -17.07 9.63
C PHE A 582 7.82 -16.35 9.09
N PRO A 583 7.99 -16.22 7.78
CA PRO A 583 9.09 -15.44 7.21
C PRO A 583 9.19 -14.02 7.75
N TRP A 584 8.07 -13.42 8.13
CA TRP A 584 7.94 -12.06 8.68
C TRP A 584 7.86 -12.02 10.22
N GLU A 585 8.22 -13.09 10.94
CA GLU A 585 8.05 -13.15 12.41
C GLU A 585 8.86 -12.08 13.16
N HIS A 586 10.00 -11.68 12.62
CA HIS A 586 10.86 -10.62 13.16
C HIS A 586 10.38 -9.19 12.84
N ILE A 587 9.31 -9.06 12.04
CA ILE A 587 8.64 -7.79 11.71
C ILE A 587 7.27 -7.78 12.40
N THR A 588 6.94 -6.73 13.15
CA THR A 588 5.64 -6.65 13.80
C THR A 588 4.90 -5.36 13.49
N ALA A 589 3.65 -5.49 13.08
CA ALA A 589 2.70 -4.39 12.98
C ALA A 589 2.13 -3.95 14.35
N ALA A 590 2.77 -4.33 15.45
CA ALA A 590 2.31 -4.12 16.82
C ALA A 590 0.96 -4.80 17.13
N VAL A 591 0.53 -5.73 16.28
CA VAL A 591 -0.62 -6.60 16.50
C VAL A 591 -0.10 -7.98 16.89
N ARG A 592 -0.44 -8.43 18.11
CA ARG A 592 0.13 -9.66 18.66
C ARG A 592 -0.30 -10.90 17.88
N LYS A 593 0.63 -11.79 17.56
CA LYS A 593 0.36 -13.08 16.90
C LYS A 593 -0.73 -13.87 17.63
N LYS A 594 -0.71 -13.88 18.99
CA LYS A 594 -1.76 -14.53 19.82
C LYS A 594 -3.15 -13.95 19.55
N PHE A 595 -3.28 -12.62 19.38
CA PHE A 595 -4.56 -11.98 19.05
C PHE A 595 -5.04 -12.41 17.65
N LEU A 596 -4.14 -12.40 16.67
CA LEU A 596 -4.47 -12.81 15.29
C LEU A 596 -4.90 -14.29 15.25
N PHE A 597 -4.20 -15.15 15.99
CA PHE A 597 -4.53 -16.58 16.08
C PHE A 597 -5.87 -16.83 16.77
N GLU A 598 -6.14 -16.16 17.86
CA GLU A 598 -7.43 -16.28 18.55
C GLU A 598 -8.58 -15.82 17.65
N ASP A 599 -8.37 -14.72 16.90
CA ASP A 599 -9.37 -14.23 15.97
C ASP A 599 -9.56 -15.17 14.76
N PHE A 600 -8.49 -15.80 14.27
CA PHE A 600 -8.58 -16.87 13.28
C PHE A 600 -9.43 -18.05 13.81
N ARG A 601 -9.17 -18.53 15.02
CA ARG A 601 -9.94 -19.62 15.62
C ARG A 601 -11.42 -19.27 15.75
N GLN A 602 -11.73 -18.06 16.26
CA GLN A 602 -13.10 -17.56 16.37
C GLN A 602 -13.80 -17.42 15.00
N SER A 603 -13.04 -17.21 13.92
CA SER A 603 -13.61 -17.15 12.57
C SER A 603 -14.25 -18.47 12.15
N LEU A 604 -13.60 -19.59 12.47
CA LEU A 604 -14.11 -20.93 12.12
C LEU A 604 -15.44 -21.25 12.80
N GLU A 605 -15.71 -20.62 13.93
CA GLU A 605 -16.96 -20.73 14.69
C GLU A 605 -17.99 -19.66 14.28
N GLY A 606 -17.66 -18.78 13.34
CA GLY A 606 -18.53 -17.70 12.89
C GLY A 606 -18.78 -16.59 13.91
N HIS A 607 -17.93 -16.50 14.95
CA HIS A 607 -18.02 -15.43 15.94
C HIS A 607 -17.66 -14.08 15.34
N ILE A 608 -18.44 -13.05 15.68
CA ILE A 608 -18.26 -11.67 15.20
C ILE A 608 -17.59 -10.85 16.31
N ARG A 609 -16.64 -10.00 15.91
CA ARG A 609 -16.11 -8.91 16.73
C ARG A 609 -16.73 -7.60 16.29
N VAL A 610 -17.26 -6.83 17.22
CA VAL A 610 -17.78 -5.49 16.96
C VAL A 610 -16.64 -4.49 16.76
N ASP A 611 -16.98 -3.27 16.37
CA ASP A 611 -16.04 -2.15 16.21
C ASP A 611 -15.17 -1.98 17.47
N CYS A 612 -13.86 -1.84 17.31
CA CYS A 612 -12.93 -1.76 18.43
C CYS A 612 -13.06 -0.45 19.25
N ARG A 613 -13.85 0.53 18.79
CA ARG A 613 -14.24 1.71 19.58
C ARG A 613 -15.27 1.35 20.66
N LEU A 614 -16.02 0.29 20.46
CA LEU A 614 -17.04 -0.19 21.41
C LEU A 614 -16.49 -1.21 22.40
N ASN A 615 -15.50 -2.01 21.99
CA ASN A 615 -14.91 -3.04 22.83
C ASN A 615 -13.43 -3.26 22.50
N CYS A 616 -12.56 -3.18 23.51
CA CYS A 616 -11.14 -3.45 23.35
C CYS A 616 -10.83 -4.94 23.38
N TYR A 617 -10.24 -5.46 22.31
CA TYR A 617 -9.84 -6.86 22.17
C TYR A 617 -8.35 -7.11 22.49
N ALA A 618 -7.67 -6.16 23.12
CA ALA A 618 -6.26 -6.27 23.54
C ALA A 618 -5.31 -6.69 22.40
N CYS A 619 -5.48 -6.11 21.22
CA CYS A 619 -4.72 -6.48 20.01
C CYS A 619 -3.20 -6.28 20.12
N GLY A 620 -2.71 -5.44 21.04
CA GLY A 620 -1.28 -5.17 21.24
C GLY A 620 -0.89 -3.69 21.09
N ILE A 621 -1.64 -2.89 20.35
CA ILE A 621 -1.32 -1.49 20.06
C ILE A 621 -1.08 -0.65 21.32
N LEU A 622 -1.98 -0.75 22.32
CA LEU A 622 -1.88 0.04 23.56
C LEU A 622 -0.56 -0.18 24.31
N PRO A 623 -0.18 -1.42 24.67
CA PRO A 623 1.06 -1.65 25.41
C PRO A 623 2.31 -1.37 24.56
N THR A 624 2.28 -1.61 23.25
CA THR A 624 3.43 -1.37 22.38
C THR A 624 3.77 0.12 22.28
N PHE A 625 2.77 0.98 22.19
CA PHE A 625 2.97 2.44 22.01
C PHE A 625 2.59 3.26 23.27
N ILE A 626 2.74 2.67 24.46
CA ILE A 626 2.32 3.32 25.71
C ILE A 626 3.12 4.60 26.00
N ASN A 627 4.41 4.62 25.68
CA ASN A 627 5.26 5.81 25.88
C ASN A 627 4.87 6.92 24.92
N LEU A 628 4.70 6.60 23.62
CA LEU A 628 4.26 7.57 22.61
C LEU A 628 2.93 8.23 23.02
N ARG A 629 2.00 7.47 23.59
CA ARG A 629 0.73 8.02 24.10
C ARG A 629 0.91 8.93 25.30
N ARG A 630 1.84 8.61 26.23
CA ARG A 630 2.12 9.44 27.40
C ARG A 630 2.79 10.76 27.03
N GLU A 631 3.63 10.73 25.99
CA GLU A 631 4.30 11.91 25.45
C GLU A 631 3.34 12.82 24.66
N ASN A 632 2.22 12.29 24.17
CA ASN A 632 1.22 12.99 23.37
C ASN A 632 -0.21 12.85 23.96
N PRO A 633 -0.47 13.34 25.18
CA PRO A 633 -1.72 13.00 25.90
C PRO A 633 -2.98 13.62 25.28
N GLY A 634 -2.86 14.72 24.53
CA GLY A 634 -3.96 15.39 23.83
C GLY A 634 -4.23 14.90 22.41
N ASP A 635 -3.20 14.39 21.77
CA ASP A 635 -3.19 14.07 20.33
C ASP A 635 -3.23 12.56 20.05
N ALA A 636 -2.89 11.73 21.04
CA ALA A 636 -2.87 10.28 20.85
C ALA A 636 -4.28 9.68 20.71
N TRP A 637 -4.36 8.64 19.90
CA TRP A 637 -5.61 7.88 19.69
C TRP A 637 -6.23 7.36 20.99
N LYS A 638 -7.56 7.16 20.98
CA LYS A 638 -8.32 6.60 22.09
C LYS A 638 -8.66 5.15 21.80
N CYS A 639 -8.42 4.28 22.78
CA CYS A 639 -8.95 2.92 22.82
C CYS A 639 -9.87 2.78 24.03
N PRO A 640 -10.95 1.99 23.96
CA PRO A 640 -11.77 1.67 25.13
C PRO A 640 -10.94 0.96 26.20
N GLU A 641 -11.38 1.03 27.44
CA GLU A 641 -10.81 0.23 28.52
C GLU A 641 -10.95 -1.28 28.24
N VAL A 642 -9.91 -2.04 28.59
CA VAL A 642 -9.96 -3.49 28.50
C VAL A 642 -10.90 -3.98 29.61
N LYS A 643 -12.08 -4.46 29.26
CA LYS A 643 -12.94 -5.14 30.23
C LYS A 643 -12.25 -6.43 30.70
N PRO A 644 -12.09 -6.65 32.00
CA PRO A 644 -11.57 -7.94 32.50
C PRO A 644 -12.49 -9.05 31.99
N LYS A 645 -11.89 -10.16 31.54
CA LYS A 645 -12.68 -11.36 31.26
C LYS A 645 -13.44 -11.66 32.55
N VAL A 646 -14.77 -11.67 32.53
CA VAL A 646 -15.58 -12.24 33.58
C VAL A 646 -15.17 -13.71 33.59
N SER A 647 -14.44 -14.14 34.65
CA SER A 647 -14.22 -15.55 34.90
C SER A 647 -15.62 -16.13 35.00
N GLU A 648 -15.99 -17.04 34.11
CA GLU A 648 -17.12 -17.95 34.39
C GLU A 648 -16.78 -18.60 35.70
N GLN A 649 -17.37 -18.10 36.77
CA GLN A 649 -17.50 -18.87 38.00
C GLN A 649 -18.35 -20.09 37.63
N LEU A 650 -17.66 -21.22 37.44
CA LEU A 650 -18.28 -22.51 37.50
C LEU A 650 -19.03 -22.54 38.85
N SER A 651 -20.32 -22.26 38.80
CA SER A 651 -21.22 -22.59 39.88
C SER A 651 -21.21 -24.11 39.95
N VAL A 652 -20.45 -24.62 40.91
CA VAL A 652 -20.57 -25.97 41.40
C VAL A 652 -21.99 -26.06 41.95
N ILE A 653 -22.87 -26.68 41.20
CA ILE A 653 -24.17 -27.12 41.72
C ILE A 653 -23.87 -28.44 42.41
N ASN A 654 -24.02 -28.42 43.73
CA ASN A 654 -24.10 -29.61 44.58
C ASN A 654 -25.28 -30.49 44.17
#